data_5ef1d7bc045825a1fe856acd2cf77a34
#
_entry.id   5ef1d7bc045825a1fe856acd2cf77a34
#
_cell.length_a   1.000
_cell.length_b   1.000
_cell.length_c   1.000
_cell.angle_alpha   90.00
_cell.angle_beta   90.00
_cell.angle_gamma   90.00
#
_symmetry.space_group_name_H-M   'P 1'
#
loop_
_entity.id
_entity.type
_entity.pdbx_description
1 polymer ?
#
loop_
_entity_poly.entity_id
_entity_poly.type
_entity_poly.pdbx_seq_one_letter_code
_entity_poly.pdbx_strand_id
1 'polypeptide(L)'
;MTIVFSKGSHKGDAHPKRHEVATVEEFVEKIDGWRQPTKGKGYICAGFSDGHRSKDTAMPVHFICPDMDRIAAERLPDLCMWLAGFSGAGWDTHSSTPEAPRMRGVLMLDREATRDEVLRLGAAFEAEAKALFGDDVKLDGTTWKIEQPAYLPPTKIVLARYMGDAIDVDAWLARPTAVAPAGGSDKSTQQRADDDAERDPVLRALREKNMVFSAHRTPGWFNVTCPCSGQHEITSSPSSTTYMLPAYGGRRFGRFHCLHHPCANRPQEQFLEALGLEPKAVWSEQAGGAAPPVIGGSSVSSDTTTRPLDIFRAVAAPPFDPALFPAVLREFAVPLAAAAGHDEGAYLMAGLAAAAAAINDDVRLAVVPKTKWYESARLWVLLMGPPGSAKTPATRAPASVLWALHRELREQYERDTAGMGEDDERPPMPAVIATDATIEKLSEILHDNPRGILTLYEELDSWLGSHDAYRGGQGSKDRGEWLRLFDGGPHQVDRVKRGSFFVKNWGASILGATTPAGLRRHAKDLPPDGLIQRFLPCMVRPMVKPDNDVPEGELDAGRHGFEERMREMFGAQPGYVHMTPAATALFLARRDALRAEVEAVESLSEPMAGHMAKHAALTARIALTMHMLDNGAAGVEVLLEEKTMHDAIGVMRNVTRHALSLFLGTLASGDTAGTVAQAAARSIVAGKLELVTRSTLMHHCRAFREATEHVREAALRFLVDASWLTPIDEGRQYGGKPASYAVHHEC
;
A
#
# COMPACT_ATOMS: atom_id res chain seq x y z
N MET A 1 -12.02 -14.78 -20.67
CA MET A 1 -12.86 -13.55 -20.56
C MET A 1 -12.68 -12.77 -21.86
N THR A 2 -13.74 -12.37 -22.57
CA THR A 2 -13.59 -11.61 -23.82
C THR A 2 -13.88 -10.14 -23.53
N ILE A 3 -12.88 -9.28 -23.66
CA ILE A 3 -13.02 -7.84 -23.44
C ILE A 3 -13.45 -7.19 -24.75
N VAL A 4 -14.66 -6.61 -24.79
CA VAL A 4 -15.23 -5.91 -25.93
C VAL A 4 -15.15 -4.41 -25.72
N PHE A 5 -14.62 -3.68 -26.70
CA PHE A 5 -14.50 -2.23 -26.65
C PHE A 5 -14.44 -1.63 -28.06
N SER A 6 -14.52 -0.31 -28.17
CA SER A 6 -14.41 0.37 -29.45
C SER A 6 -13.30 1.41 -29.46
N LYS A 7 -12.66 1.58 -30.62
CA LYS A 7 -11.64 2.62 -30.89
C LYS A 7 -12.19 3.63 -31.89
N GLY A 8 -12.25 4.87 -31.49
CA GLY A 8 -12.59 5.99 -32.38
C GLY A 8 -11.35 6.73 -32.88
N SER A 9 -11.48 7.37 -34.05
CA SER A 9 -10.43 8.14 -34.71
C SER A 9 -10.32 9.59 -34.24
N HIS A 10 -11.40 10.18 -33.75
CA HIS A 10 -11.48 11.54 -33.18
C HIS A 10 -12.73 11.71 -32.32
N LYS A 11 -12.78 12.75 -31.50
CA LYS A 11 -13.87 12.99 -30.51
C LYS A 11 -15.28 12.91 -31.10
N GLY A 12 -15.47 13.39 -32.32
CA GLY A 12 -16.76 13.39 -33.04
C GLY A 12 -17.07 12.12 -33.79
N ASP A 13 -16.23 11.07 -33.70
CA ASP A 13 -16.45 9.81 -34.39
C ASP A 13 -17.67 9.09 -33.78
N ALA A 14 -18.74 9.00 -34.54
CA ALA A 14 -19.99 8.38 -34.13
C ALA A 14 -20.06 6.87 -34.41
N HIS A 15 -19.08 6.34 -35.19
CA HIS A 15 -19.00 4.94 -35.59
C HIS A 15 -17.62 4.34 -35.27
N PRO A 16 -17.20 4.29 -33.97
CA PRO A 16 -15.91 3.77 -33.60
C PRO A 16 -15.80 2.28 -33.91
N LYS A 17 -14.60 1.85 -34.32
CA LYS A 17 -14.34 0.46 -34.73
C LYS A 17 -14.32 -0.46 -33.51
N ARG A 18 -15.16 -1.51 -33.52
CA ARG A 18 -15.20 -2.55 -32.48
C ARG A 18 -13.94 -3.40 -32.50
N HIS A 19 -13.45 -3.74 -31.30
CA HIS A 19 -12.34 -4.64 -31.03
C HIS A 19 -12.73 -5.64 -29.93
N GLU A 20 -12.13 -6.81 -30.02
CA GLU A 20 -12.24 -7.88 -29.02
C GLU A 20 -10.84 -8.40 -28.70
N VAL A 21 -10.58 -8.73 -27.45
CA VAL A 21 -9.34 -9.34 -26.98
C VAL A 21 -9.65 -10.39 -25.92
N ALA A 22 -8.79 -11.39 -25.77
CA ALA A 22 -9.01 -12.50 -24.86
C ALA A 22 -8.44 -12.23 -23.47
N THR A 23 -7.41 -11.37 -23.37
CA THR A 23 -6.69 -11.12 -22.10
C THR A 23 -6.54 -9.62 -21.83
N VAL A 24 -6.23 -9.30 -20.57
CA VAL A 24 -5.92 -7.93 -20.12
C VAL A 24 -4.63 -7.45 -20.76
N GLU A 25 -3.66 -8.33 -20.92
CA GLU A 25 -2.38 -8.03 -21.55
C GLU A 25 -2.57 -7.57 -22.99
N GLU A 26 -3.35 -8.32 -23.79
CA GLU A 26 -3.67 -7.92 -25.16
C GLU A 26 -4.41 -6.59 -25.23
N PHE A 27 -5.30 -6.31 -24.25
CA PHE A 27 -6.02 -5.05 -24.18
C PHE A 27 -5.06 -3.88 -23.94
N VAL A 28 -4.17 -4.02 -22.96
CA VAL A 28 -3.17 -3.01 -22.63
C VAL A 28 -2.18 -2.81 -23.77
N GLU A 29 -1.71 -3.89 -24.42
CA GLU A 29 -0.81 -3.82 -25.59
C GLU A 29 -1.44 -3.09 -26.76
N LYS A 30 -2.75 -3.31 -27.03
CA LYS A 30 -3.44 -2.55 -28.08
C LYS A 30 -3.50 -1.06 -27.76
N ILE A 31 -3.79 -0.68 -26.49
CA ILE A 31 -3.80 0.73 -26.07
C ILE A 31 -2.40 1.33 -26.25
N ASP A 32 -1.36 0.61 -25.84
CA ASP A 32 0.03 1.03 -25.95
C ASP A 32 0.46 1.21 -27.43
N GLY A 33 0.08 0.28 -28.28
CA GLY A 33 0.34 0.34 -29.73
C GLY A 33 -0.42 1.47 -30.47
N TRP A 34 -1.44 2.06 -29.84
CA TRP A 34 -2.27 3.12 -30.42
C TRP A 34 -1.95 4.52 -29.90
N ARG A 35 -0.80 4.75 -29.32
CA ARG A 35 -0.37 6.06 -28.83
C ARG A 35 -0.53 7.16 -29.88
N GLN A 36 -0.90 8.35 -29.45
CA GLN A 36 -1.25 9.45 -30.35
C GLN A 36 -0.31 10.65 -30.17
N PRO A 37 0.13 11.31 -31.26
CA PRO A 37 1.02 12.46 -31.15
C PRO A 37 0.31 13.73 -30.64
N THR A 38 -1.02 13.80 -30.79
CA THR A 38 -1.82 14.97 -30.39
C THR A 38 -3.11 14.56 -29.72
N LYS A 39 -3.57 15.37 -28.74
CA LYS A 39 -4.85 15.17 -28.02
C LYS A 39 -6.03 15.08 -29.00
N GLY A 40 -6.92 14.14 -28.76
CA GLY A 40 -8.22 14.03 -29.45
C GLY A 40 -8.19 13.30 -30.79
N LYS A 41 -7.05 12.73 -31.21
CA LYS A 41 -6.95 11.94 -32.45
C LYS A 41 -7.24 10.46 -32.29
N GLY A 42 -7.47 9.97 -31.09
CA GLY A 42 -7.86 8.59 -30.82
C GLY A 42 -8.41 8.42 -29.42
N TYR A 43 -9.36 7.53 -29.24
CA TYR A 43 -9.95 7.21 -27.97
C TYR A 43 -10.42 5.77 -27.92
N ILE A 44 -10.69 5.26 -26.72
CA ILE A 44 -11.43 4.01 -26.47
C ILE A 44 -12.74 4.31 -25.73
N CYS A 45 -13.72 3.44 -25.86
CA CYS A 45 -14.99 3.46 -25.15
C CYS A 45 -15.64 2.07 -25.19
N ALA A 46 -16.86 1.92 -24.67
CA ALA A 46 -17.61 0.68 -24.77
C ALA A 46 -17.80 0.21 -26.22
N GLY A 47 -18.11 -1.08 -26.41
CA GLY A 47 -18.69 -1.60 -27.64
C GLY A 47 -20.13 -1.10 -27.84
N PHE A 48 -20.64 -1.12 -29.07
CA PHE A 48 -21.99 -0.71 -29.40
C PHE A 48 -22.68 -1.78 -30.24
N SER A 49 -23.93 -2.09 -29.90
CA SER A 49 -24.67 -3.20 -30.51
C SER A 49 -24.98 -2.96 -32.01
N ASP A 50 -25.18 -1.72 -32.42
CA ASP A 50 -25.44 -1.30 -33.81
C ASP A 50 -24.24 -0.57 -34.46
N GLY A 51 -23.10 -0.51 -33.79
CA GLY A 51 -21.91 0.19 -34.25
C GLY A 51 -21.99 1.72 -34.16
N HIS A 52 -23.11 2.29 -33.69
CA HIS A 52 -23.26 3.72 -33.45
C HIS A 52 -23.07 4.06 -32.00
N ARG A 53 -22.20 5.03 -31.72
CA ARG A 53 -21.88 5.47 -30.35
C ARG A 53 -23.03 6.26 -29.72
N SER A 54 -23.83 5.57 -28.92
CA SER A 54 -24.89 6.17 -28.13
C SER A 54 -25.00 5.50 -26.74
N LYS A 55 -25.70 6.16 -25.82
CA LYS A 55 -25.98 5.58 -24.49
C LYS A 55 -26.89 4.36 -24.55
N ASP A 56 -27.77 4.31 -25.58
CA ASP A 56 -28.83 3.30 -25.70
C ASP A 56 -28.32 2.02 -26.36
N THR A 57 -27.19 2.09 -27.09
CA THR A 57 -26.58 0.97 -27.82
C THR A 57 -25.25 0.52 -27.19
N ALA A 58 -24.80 1.20 -26.12
CA ALA A 58 -23.57 0.84 -25.40
C ALA A 58 -23.71 -0.52 -24.73
N MET A 59 -22.76 -1.41 -25.01
CA MET A 59 -22.68 -2.75 -24.42
C MET A 59 -21.99 -2.70 -23.02
N PRO A 60 -22.26 -3.67 -22.14
CA PRO A 60 -21.53 -3.81 -20.90
C PRO A 60 -20.02 -3.87 -21.13
N VAL A 61 -19.24 -3.44 -20.15
CA VAL A 61 -17.78 -3.32 -20.23
C VAL A 61 -17.08 -4.09 -19.11
N HIS A 62 -15.85 -4.53 -19.37
CA HIS A 62 -14.96 -5.15 -18.39
C HIS A 62 -13.92 -4.17 -17.81
N PHE A 63 -14.13 -2.87 -17.98
CA PHE A 63 -13.18 -1.85 -17.51
C PHE A 63 -13.86 -0.53 -17.20
N ILE A 64 -13.20 0.28 -16.37
CA ILE A 64 -13.53 1.70 -16.16
C ILE A 64 -12.35 2.57 -16.56
N CYS A 65 -12.62 3.83 -16.91
CA CYS A 65 -11.59 4.77 -17.35
C CYS A 65 -11.55 6.02 -16.44
N PRO A 66 -10.94 5.97 -15.26
CA PRO A 66 -10.78 7.13 -14.42
C PRO A 66 -9.89 8.18 -15.09
N ASP A 67 -10.34 9.44 -15.09
CA ASP A 67 -9.59 10.61 -15.57
C ASP A 67 -9.31 11.57 -14.40
N MET A 68 -8.07 11.69 -14.01
CA MET A 68 -7.59 12.53 -12.93
C MET A 68 -7.11 13.85 -13.51
N ASP A 69 -8.02 14.83 -13.59
CA ASP A 69 -7.80 16.13 -14.24
C ASP A 69 -6.98 17.11 -13.39
N ARG A 70 -6.87 16.86 -12.10
CA ARG A 70 -6.08 17.67 -11.17
C ARG A 70 -5.48 16.76 -10.11
N ILE A 71 -4.17 16.76 -10.02
CA ILE A 71 -3.39 16.05 -9.03
C ILE A 71 -2.42 17.05 -8.41
N ALA A 72 -2.38 17.18 -7.09
CA ALA A 72 -1.32 17.90 -6.42
C ALA A 72 -0.02 17.11 -6.63
N ALA A 73 1.07 17.78 -7.05
CA ALA A 73 2.29 17.11 -7.46
C ALA A 73 2.86 16.18 -6.37
N GLU A 74 2.75 16.60 -5.11
CA GLU A 74 3.13 15.83 -3.93
C GLU A 74 2.27 14.57 -3.69
N ARG A 75 1.06 14.49 -4.29
CA ARG A 75 0.14 13.35 -4.17
C ARG A 75 0.23 12.35 -5.32
N LEU A 76 0.97 12.69 -6.35
CA LEU A 76 1.11 11.80 -7.51
C LEU A 76 1.65 10.41 -7.15
N PRO A 77 2.68 10.28 -6.29
CA PRO A 77 3.18 8.97 -5.89
C PRO A 77 2.14 8.12 -5.13
N ASP A 78 1.40 8.73 -4.19
CA ASP A 78 0.34 8.06 -3.42
C ASP A 78 -0.78 7.56 -4.34
N LEU A 79 -1.18 8.39 -5.30
CA LEU A 79 -2.16 8.04 -6.31
C LEU A 79 -1.69 6.90 -7.20
N CYS A 80 -0.43 6.92 -7.65
CA CYS A 80 0.14 5.83 -8.45
C CYS A 80 0.18 4.51 -7.67
N MET A 81 0.51 4.54 -6.37
CA MET A 81 0.48 3.36 -5.51
C MET A 81 -0.94 2.81 -5.34
N TRP A 82 -1.91 3.66 -5.12
CA TRP A 82 -3.31 3.26 -5.02
C TRP A 82 -3.80 2.60 -6.32
N LEU A 83 -3.52 3.22 -7.46
CA LEU A 83 -3.87 2.70 -8.77
C LEU A 83 -3.16 1.38 -9.09
N ALA A 84 -1.91 1.20 -8.64
CA ALA A 84 -1.17 -0.04 -8.83
C ALA A 84 -1.78 -1.25 -8.08
N GLY A 85 -2.66 -1.02 -7.11
CA GLY A 85 -3.45 -2.06 -6.45
C GLY A 85 -4.54 -2.67 -7.34
N PHE A 86 -4.82 -2.10 -8.51
CA PHE A 86 -5.78 -2.60 -9.48
C PHE A 86 -5.09 -3.27 -10.67
N SER A 87 -5.85 -4.04 -11.45
CA SER A 87 -5.41 -4.57 -12.74
C SER A 87 -5.70 -3.56 -13.86
N GLY A 88 -4.74 -3.28 -14.74
CA GLY A 88 -4.96 -2.35 -15.85
C GLY A 88 -3.74 -1.54 -16.27
N ALA A 89 -3.95 -0.29 -16.62
CA ALA A 89 -2.88 0.63 -17.01
C ALA A 89 -3.23 2.10 -16.74
N GLY A 90 -2.19 2.93 -16.60
CA GLY A 90 -2.33 4.38 -16.47
C GLY A 90 -1.28 5.13 -17.27
N TRP A 91 -1.56 6.37 -17.61
CA TRP A 91 -0.66 7.25 -18.37
C TRP A 91 -0.92 8.72 -18.11
N ASP A 92 0.11 9.52 -18.23
CA ASP A 92 -0.01 10.96 -18.22
C ASP A 92 -0.77 11.47 -19.46
N THR A 93 -1.67 12.43 -19.24
CA THR A 93 -2.40 13.02 -20.36
C THR A 93 -1.52 14.00 -21.15
N HIS A 94 -1.96 14.39 -22.36
CA HIS A 94 -1.25 15.37 -23.21
C HIS A 94 -1.04 16.75 -22.54
N SER A 95 -1.78 17.07 -21.52
CA SER A 95 -1.72 18.33 -20.77
C SER A 95 -1.11 18.19 -19.37
N SER A 96 -0.53 17.03 -19.05
CA SER A 96 0.19 16.80 -17.80
C SER A 96 1.54 17.53 -17.81
N THR A 97 1.91 18.16 -16.70
CA THR A 97 3.25 18.73 -16.44
C THR A 97 3.72 18.30 -15.05
N PRO A 98 5.01 18.34 -14.74
CA PRO A 98 5.50 17.99 -13.41
C PRO A 98 4.85 18.83 -12.28
N GLU A 99 4.52 20.10 -12.55
CA GLU A 99 3.91 21.03 -11.58
C GLU A 99 2.38 20.88 -11.50
N ALA A 100 1.76 20.33 -12.53
CA ALA A 100 0.32 20.10 -12.63
C ALA A 100 0.04 18.74 -13.29
N PRO A 101 0.32 17.65 -12.58
CA PRO A 101 0.13 16.29 -13.11
C PRO A 101 -1.33 16.02 -13.45
N ARG A 102 -1.54 15.29 -14.54
CA ARG A 102 -2.84 14.79 -14.99
C ARG A 102 -2.69 13.38 -15.52
N MET A 103 -3.46 12.47 -15.01
CA MET A 103 -3.39 11.06 -15.38
C MET A 103 -4.73 10.55 -15.90
N ARG A 104 -4.65 9.54 -16.71
CA ARG A 104 -5.80 8.71 -17.10
C ARG A 104 -5.45 7.26 -16.89
N GLY A 105 -6.43 6.47 -16.46
CA GLY A 105 -6.28 5.05 -16.29
C GLY A 105 -7.33 4.27 -17.09
N VAL A 106 -7.05 2.98 -17.21
CA VAL A 106 -7.99 1.94 -17.54
C VAL A 106 -7.84 0.87 -16.47
N LEU A 107 -8.90 0.58 -15.73
CA LEU A 107 -8.90 -0.39 -14.64
C LEU A 107 -9.90 -1.50 -14.97
N MET A 108 -9.47 -2.75 -14.78
CA MET A 108 -10.25 -3.92 -15.14
C MET A 108 -11.28 -4.26 -14.07
N LEU A 109 -12.40 -4.81 -14.51
CA LEU A 109 -13.48 -5.35 -13.69
C LEU A 109 -13.41 -6.88 -13.72
N ASP A 110 -13.76 -7.53 -12.63
CA ASP A 110 -13.79 -8.99 -12.51
C ASP A 110 -14.90 -9.63 -13.37
N ARG A 111 -15.96 -8.88 -13.65
CA ARG A 111 -17.07 -9.23 -14.56
C ARG A 111 -17.51 -8.05 -15.43
N GLU A 112 -18.35 -8.32 -16.41
CA GLU A 112 -19.03 -7.26 -17.17
C GLU A 112 -19.91 -6.40 -16.25
N ALA A 113 -19.83 -5.09 -16.44
CA ALA A 113 -20.68 -4.12 -15.77
C ALA A 113 -21.50 -3.33 -16.78
N THR A 114 -22.76 -3.16 -16.49
CA THR A 114 -23.69 -2.34 -17.26
C THR A 114 -23.35 -0.85 -17.07
N ARG A 115 -23.92 -0.01 -17.93
CA ARG A 115 -23.76 1.44 -17.84
C ARG A 115 -24.13 2.00 -16.46
N ASP A 116 -25.22 1.53 -15.88
CA ASP A 116 -25.70 2.01 -14.58
C ASP A 116 -24.82 1.49 -13.42
N GLU A 117 -24.30 0.28 -13.53
CA GLU A 117 -23.30 -0.23 -12.58
C GLU A 117 -22.01 0.57 -12.65
N VAL A 118 -21.50 0.88 -13.85
CA VAL A 118 -20.28 1.70 -14.00
C VAL A 118 -20.47 3.11 -13.45
N LEU A 119 -21.64 3.72 -13.59
CA LEU A 119 -21.94 5.01 -12.96
C LEU A 119 -21.89 4.93 -11.43
N ARG A 120 -22.42 3.86 -10.84
CA ARG A 120 -22.36 3.61 -9.39
C ARG A 120 -20.95 3.25 -8.92
N LEU A 121 -20.22 2.43 -9.68
CA LEU A 121 -18.80 2.13 -9.43
C LEU A 121 -17.95 3.41 -9.45
N GLY A 122 -18.18 4.26 -10.45
CA GLY A 122 -17.49 5.54 -10.57
C GLY A 122 -17.72 6.43 -9.36
N ALA A 123 -18.96 6.53 -8.87
CA ALA A 123 -19.29 7.28 -7.67
C ALA A 123 -18.58 6.70 -6.41
N ALA A 124 -18.50 5.36 -6.29
CA ALA A 124 -17.76 4.70 -5.21
C ALA A 124 -16.25 4.95 -5.32
N PHE A 125 -15.71 4.90 -6.55
CA PHE A 125 -14.31 5.18 -6.84
C PHE A 125 -13.93 6.63 -6.51
N GLU A 126 -14.78 7.59 -6.89
CA GLU A 126 -14.60 9.01 -6.51
C GLU A 126 -14.65 9.21 -5.01
N ALA A 127 -15.58 8.55 -4.32
CA ALA A 127 -15.70 8.64 -2.87
C ALA A 127 -14.45 8.09 -2.16
N GLU A 128 -13.91 6.98 -2.62
CA GLU A 128 -12.68 6.39 -2.08
C GLU A 128 -11.45 7.26 -2.40
N ALA A 129 -11.31 7.73 -3.64
CA ALA A 129 -10.24 8.65 -4.01
C ALA A 129 -10.29 9.93 -3.17
N LYS A 130 -11.48 10.47 -2.93
CA LYS A 130 -11.68 11.65 -2.08
C LYS A 130 -11.36 11.36 -0.61
N ALA A 131 -11.68 10.19 -0.11
CA ALA A 131 -11.33 9.77 1.25
C ALA A 131 -9.81 9.64 1.43
N LEU A 132 -9.10 9.16 0.41
CA LEU A 132 -7.65 8.95 0.45
C LEU A 132 -6.84 10.24 0.19
N PHE A 133 -7.30 11.07 -0.74
CA PHE A 133 -6.52 12.19 -1.28
C PHE A 133 -7.17 13.56 -1.05
N GLY A 134 -8.39 13.62 -0.51
CA GLY A 134 -9.10 14.88 -0.30
C GLY A 134 -9.39 15.61 -1.62
N ASP A 135 -9.16 16.93 -1.63
CA ASP A 135 -9.29 17.77 -2.82
C ASP A 135 -8.00 17.87 -3.65
N ASP A 136 -6.94 17.16 -3.22
CA ASP A 136 -5.63 17.11 -3.90
C ASP A 136 -5.68 16.28 -5.19
N VAL A 137 -6.62 15.35 -5.30
CA VAL A 137 -6.89 14.56 -6.51
C VAL A 137 -8.36 14.75 -6.92
N LYS A 138 -8.57 15.28 -8.12
CA LYS A 138 -9.91 15.50 -8.66
C LYS A 138 -10.13 14.64 -9.90
N LEU A 139 -11.14 13.78 -9.84
CA LEU A 139 -11.60 12.98 -10.96
C LEU A 139 -12.63 13.74 -11.79
N ASP A 140 -12.66 13.49 -13.11
CA ASP A 140 -13.72 13.97 -14.00
C ASP A 140 -14.89 12.97 -13.98
N GLY A 141 -15.96 13.29 -13.24
CA GLY A 141 -17.16 12.47 -13.13
C GLY A 141 -17.88 12.19 -14.45
N THR A 142 -17.52 12.87 -15.54
CA THR A 142 -18.11 12.58 -16.87
C THR A 142 -17.53 11.32 -17.49
N THR A 143 -16.40 10.83 -17.02
CA THR A 143 -15.71 9.64 -17.59
C THR A 143 -16.34 8.31 -17.20
N TRP A 144 -17.24 8.29 -16.22
CA TRP A 144 -17.99 7.09 -15.83
C TRP A 144 -19.10 6.70 -16.81
N LYS A 145 -19.33 7.49 -17.84
CA LYS A 145 -20.25 7.13 -18.92
C LYS A 145 -19.49 6.29 -19.93
N ILE A 146 -19.82 5.00 -20.02
CA ILE A 146 -19.12 4.03 -20.87
C ILE A 146 -19.08 4.39 -22.36
N GLU A 147 -20.01 5.21 -22.81
CA GLU A 147 -20.06 5.77 -24.16
C GLU A 147 -19.13 6.97 -24.38
N GLN A 148 -18.53 7.53 -23.32
CA GLN A 148 -17.63 8.69 -23.42
C GLN A 148 -16.23 8.29 -23.93
N PRO A 149 -15.58 9.16 -24.74
CA PRO A 149 -14.23 8.92 -25.20
C PRO A 149 -13.20 9.00 -24.08
N ALA A 150 -12.50 7.92 -23.80
CA ALA A 150 -11.26 7.92 -23.05
C ALA A 150 -10.07 8.05 -24.02
N TYR A 151 -9.42 9.21 -24.05
CA TYR A 151 -8.36 9.48 -25.01
C TYR A 151 -7.13 8.61 -24.79
N LEU A 152 -6.55 8.13 -25.91
CA LEU A 152 -5.37 7.29 -25.94
C LEU A 152 -4.11 8.02 -25.41
N PRO A 153 -3.11 7.26 -24.94
CA PRO A 153 -1.87 7.83 -24.39
C PRO A 153 -1.06 8.63 -25.44
N PRO A 154 -0.29 9.64 -24.99
CA PRO A 154 0.66 10.36 -25.85
C PRO A 154 1.80 9.46 -26.33
N THR A 155 2.35 9.71 -27.53
CA THR A 155 3.49 8.94 -28.08
C THR A 155 4.76 9.00 -27.26
N LYS A 156 4.97 10.08 -26.51
CA LYS A 156 6.18 10.29 -25.71
C LYS A 156 6.10 9.75 -24.27
N ILE A 157 4.93 9.26 -23.84
CA ILE A 157 4.68 8.81 -22.48
C ILE A 157 4.75 7.29 -22.40
N VAL A 158 5.40 6.76 -21.39
CA VAL A 158 5.40 5.34 -21.09
C VAL A 158 4.10 4.99 -20.34
N LEU A 159 3.43 3.94 -20.80
CA LEU A 159 2.24 3.43 -20.15
C LEU A 159 2.66 2.69 -18.87
N ALA A 160 2.15 3.11 -17.71
CA ALA A 160 2.30 2.37 -16.47
C ALA A 160 1.32 1.19 -16.47
N ARG A 161 1.82 -0.04 -16.41
CA ARG A 161 0.98 -1.25 -16.29
C ARG A 161 0.70 -1.52 -14.83
N TYR A 162 -0.55 -1.73 -14.49
CA TYR A 162 -1.01 -2.07 -13.14
C TYR A 162 -1.32 -3.57 -13.10
N MET A 163 -0.67 -4.26 -12.16
CA MET A 163 -0.71 -5.72 -12.04
C MET A 163 -1.44 -6.18 -10.77
N GLY A 164 -2.26 -5.31 -10.20
CA GLY A 164 -3.11 -5.62 -9.05
C GLY A 164 -4.35 -6.45 -9.44
N ASP A 165 -5.34 -6.46 -8.58
CA ASP A 165 -6.56 -7.22 -8.78
C ASP A 165 -7.57 -6.49 -9.67
N ALA A 166 -8.40 -7.22 -10.43
CA ALA A 166 -9.57 -6.63 -11.05
C ALA A 166 -10.52 -6.10 -9.98
N ILE A 167 -11.23 -5.02 -10.28
CA ILE A 167 -12.22 -4.45 -9.37
C ILE A 167 -13.36 -5.45 -9.22
N ASP A 168 -13.60 -5.93 -8.01
CA ASP A 168 -14.76 -6.74 -7.65
C ASP A 168 -16.03 -5.87 -7.73
N VAL A 169 -16.78 -6.01 -8.79
CA VAL A 169 -17.95 -5.18 -9.10
C VAL A 169 -18.98 -5.25 -7.99
N ASP A 170 -19.27 -6.42 -7.46
CA ASP A 170 -20.31 -6.61 -6.46
C ASP A 170 -19.90 -6.05 -5.10
N ALA A 171 -18.65 -6.28 -4.69
CA ALA A 171 -18.11 -5.72 -3.45
C ALA A 171 -18.05 -4.18 -3.49
N TRP A 172 -17.71 -3.60 -4.65
CA TRP A 172 -17.68 -2.15 -4.80
C TRP A 172 -19.08 -1.53 -4.86
N LEU A 173 -20.04 -2.18 -5.51
CA LEU A 173 -21.43 -1.73 -5.52
C LEU A 173 -22.13 -1.84 -4.17
N ALA A 174 -21.67 -2.73 -3.30
CA ALA A 174 -22.17 -2.87 -1.93
C ALA A 174 -21.62 -1.80 -0.96
N ARG A 175 -20.60 -1.03 -1.36
CA ARG A 175 -20.04 0.05 -0.55
C ARG A 175 -21.07 1.17 -0.38
N PRO A 176 -21.25 1.75 0.82
CA PRO A 176 -22.14 2.88 1.01
C PRO A 176 -21.61 4.08 0.22
N THR A 177 -22.26 4.41 -0.87
CA THR A 177 -22.00 5.62 -1.63
C THR A 177 -22.78 6.76 -1.01
N ALA A 178 -22.11 7.62 -0.29
CA ALA A 178 -22.69 8.91 0.13
C ALA A 178 -22.60 9.89 -1.03
N VAL A 179 -23.29 9.66 -2.12
CA VAL A 179 -23.77 10.68 -3.12
C VAL A 179 -24.71 10.00 -4.09
N ALA A 180 -25.97 10.40 -4.07
CA ALA A 180 -26.89 10.11 -5.18
C ALA A 180 -26.38 10.83 -6.45
N PRO A 181 -26.54 10.22 -7.66
CA PRO A 181 -26.08 10.85 -8.88
C PRO A 181 -26.84 12.17 -9.12
N ALA A 182 -26.11 13.27 -9.18
CA ALA A 182 -26.62 14.55 -9.65
C ALA A 182 -26.81 14.46 -11.17
N GLY A 183 -27.90 13.86 -11.57
CA GLY A 183 -28.41 13.83 -12.93
C GLY A 183 -29.79 14.46 -12.98
N GLY A 184 -29.81 15.79 -13.02
CA GLY A 184 -30.99 16.62 -13.13
C GLY A 184 -30.73 17.94 -12.44
N SER A 185 -30.64 19.01 -13.18
CA SER A 185 -30.73 20.36 -12.61
C SER A 185 -32.08 20.45 -11.93
N ASP A 186 -32.10 20.25 -10.63
CA ASP A 186 -33.30 20.40 -9.84
C ASP A 186 -33.66 21.90 -9.85
N LYS A 187 -34.73 22.20 -10.59
CA LYS A 187 -35.30 23.59 -10.68
C LYS A 187 -35.54 24.17 -9.28
N SER A 188 -35.73 23.33 -8.27
CA SER A 188 -35.92 23.74 -6.89
C SER A 188 -34.67 24.34 -6.23
N THR A 189 -33.48 23.80 -6.54
CA THR A 189 -32.20 24.29 -5.98
C THR A 189 -31.79 25.61 -6.61
N GLN A 190 -32.03 25.81 -7.91
CA GLN A 190 -31.77 27.06 -8.60
C GLN A 190 -32.75 28.14 -8.11
N GLN A 191 -34.04 27.82 -7.98
CA GLN A 191 -35.05 28.74 -7.46
C GLN A 191 -34.72 29.23 -6.05
N ARG A 192 -34.25 28.36 -5.17
CA ARG A 192 -33.77 28.71 -3.82
C ARG A 192 -32.55 29.61 -3.85
N ALA A 193 -31.58 29.31 -4.71
CA ALA A 193 -30.38 30.11 -4.87
C ALA A 193 -30.75 31.55 -5.37
N ASP A 194 -31.78 31.68 -6.21
CA ASP A 194 -32.28 32.96 -6.70
C ASP A 194 -33.00 33.70 -5.58
N ASP A 195 -33.82 33.03 -4.75
CA ASP A 195 -34.49 33.62 -3.60
C ASP A 195 -33.51 34.10 -2.49
N ASP A 196 -32.46 33.29 -2.22
CA ASP A 196 -31.39 33.64 -1.28
C ASP A 196 -30.55 34.82 -1.81
N ALA A 197 -30.32 34.87 -3.11
CA ALA A 197 -29.60 35.94 -3.79
C ALA A 197 -30.33 37.29 -3.73
N GLU A 198 -31.67 37.31 -3.61
CA GLU A 198 -32.45 38.51 -3.43
C GLU A 198 -32.36 39.07 -2.00
N ARG A 199 -32.12 38.18 -1.02
CA ARG A 199 -32.05 38.55 0.41
C ARG A 199 -30.65 38.90 0.86
N ASP A 200 -29.60 38.44 0.15
CA ASP A 200 -28.21 38.63 0.58
C ASP A 200 -27.76 40.11 0.47
N PRO A 201 -27.31 40.73 1.57
CA PRO A 201 -26.94 42.15 1.60
C PRO A 201 -25.74 42.47 0.71
N VAL A 202 -24.80 41.53 0.55
CA VAL A 202 -23.59 41.74 -0.25
C VAL A 202 -23.93 41.70 -1.73
N LEU A 203 -24.74 40.73 -2.14
CA LEU A 203 -25.15 40.60 -3.56
C LEU A 203 -26.05 41.75 -3.97
N ARG A 204 -26.89 42.30 -3.04
CA ARG A 204 -27.67 43.50 -3.25
C ARG A 204 -26.75 44.71 -3.50
N ALA A 205 -25.76 44.92 -2.66
CA ALA A 205 -24.80 46.03 -2.84
C ALA A 205 -23.96 45.87 -4.13
N LEU A 206 -23.61 44.66 -4.52
CA LEU A 206 -22.92 44.38 -5.80
C LEU A 206 -23.82 44.71 -7.00
N ARG A 207 -25.12 44.39 -6.93
CA ARG A 207 -26.09 44.69 -7.99
C ARG A 207 -26.32 46.21 -8.12
N GLU A 208 -26.49 46.93 -6.99
CA GLU A 208 -26.65 48.38 -6.97
C GLU A 208 -25.43 49.10 -7.59
N LYS A 209 -24.23 48.54 -7.46
CA LYS A 209 -23.00 49.07 -8.04
C LYS A 209 -22.70 48.54 -9.44
N ASN A 210 -23.60 47.76 -10.07
CA ASN A 210 -23.42 47.11 -11.38
C ASN A 210 -22.17 46.21 -11.45
N MET A 211 -21.85 45.52 -10.36
CA MET A 211 -20.65 44.68 -10.23
C MET A 211 -20.93 43.20 -10.44
N VAL A 212 -22.14 42.79 -10.75
CA VAL A 212 -22.48 41.36 -11.04
C VAL A 212 -22.53 41.16 -12.54
N PHE A 213 -21.71 40.21 -13.02
CA PHE A 213 -21.68 39.86 -14.45
C PHE A 213 -22.76 38.81 -14.82
N SER A 214 -22.84 37.74 -14.04
CA SER A 214 -23.74 36.62 -14.28
C SER A 214 -23.82 35.69 -13.05
N ALA A 215 -24.89 34.90 -12.99
CA ALA A 215 -24.88 33.72 -12.11
C ALA A 215 -23.82 32.72 -12.60
N HIS A 216 -23.14 32.07 -11.65
CA HIS A 216 -22.21 31.00 -11.97
C HIS A 216 -22.98 29.71 -12.24
N ARG A 217 -22.35 28.72 -12.91
CA ARG A 217 -22.95 27.40 -13.17
C ARG A 217 -23.28 26.59 -11.90
N THR A 218 -22.58 26.92 -10.80
CA THR A 218 -22.84 26.35 -9.47
C THR A 218 -23.88 27.22 -8.77
N PRO A 219 -25.04 26.66 -8.32
CA PRO A 219 -26.05 27.40 -7.60
C PRO A 219 -25.47 28.15 -6.39
N GLY A 220 -25.92 29.38 -6.14
CA GLY A 220 -25.45 30.23 -5.05
C GLY A 220 -24.09 30.92 -5.28
N TRP A 221 -23.50 30.80 -6.47
CA TRP A 221 -22.29 31.51 -6.86
C TRP A 221 -22.55 32.51 -7.96
N PHE A 222 -21.86 33.66 -7.90
CA PHE A 222 -22.02 34.77 -8.86
C PHE A 222 -20.66 35.26 -9.34
N ASN A 223 -20.53 35.46 -10.65
CA ASN A 223 -19.36 36.12 -11.23
C ASN A 223 -19.50 37.62 -11.04
N VAL A 224 -18.53 38.24 -10.39
CA VAL A 224 -18.61 39.67 -9.98
C VAL A 224 -17.32 40.42 -10.31
N THR A 225 -17.42 41.74 -10.41
CA THR A 225 -16.25 42.61 -10.37
C THR A 225 -15.66 42.58 -8.96
N CYS A 226 -14.33 42.44 -8.84
CA CYS A 226 -13.69 42.50 -7.54
C CYS A 226 -13.94 43.87 -6.87
N PRO A 227 -14.46 43.96 -5.63
CA PRO A 227 -14.61 45.23 -4.93
C PRO A 227 -13.30 46.01 -4.78
N CYS A 228 -12.15 45.28 -4.78
CA CYS A 228 -10.81 45.85 -4.70
C CYS A 228 -10.13 46.00 -6.06
N SER A 229 -10.88 46.04 -7.17
CA SER A 229 -10.38 46.11 -8.54
C SER A 229 -9.46 47.29 -8.83
N GLY A 230 -9.61 48.42 -8.13
CA GLY A 230 -8.73 49.59 -8.24
C GLY A 230 -7.26 49.34 -7.83
N GLN A 231 -6.99 48.17 -7.20
CA GLN A 231 -5.65 47.74 -6.81
C GLN A 231 -5.09 46.64 -7.73
N HIS A 232 -5.79 46.28 -8.79
CA HIS A 232 -5.33 45.28 -9.76
C HIS A 232 -4.56 45.95 -10.89
N GLU A 233 -3.46 45.32 -11.31
CA GLU A 233 -2.66 45.76 -12.46
C GLU A 233 -3.35 45.48 -13.82
N ILE A 234 -4.30 44.54 -13.84
CA ILE A 234 -5.00 44.05 -15.03
C ILE A 234 -6.51 44.17 -14.80
N THR A 235 -7.24 44.56 -15.83
CA THR A 235 -8.71 44.67 -15.79
C THR A 235 -9.34 43.29 -15.56
N SER A 236 -10.26 43.21 -14.59
CA SER A 236 -10.96 41.95 -14.24
C SER A 236 -11.77 41.40 -15.42
N SER A 237 -11.53 40.11 -15.76
CA SER A 237 -12.43 39.39 -16.66
C SER A 237 -13.67 38.88 -15.89
N PRO A 238 -14.80 38.61 -16.58
CA PRO A 238 -16.05 38.16 -15.94
C PRO A 238 -15.91 36.88 -15.09
N SER A 239 -14.81 36.09 -15.26
CA SER A 239 -14.56 34.83 -14.56
C SER A 239 -13.46 34.92 -13.50
N SER A 240 -12.85 36.10 -13.29
CA SER A 240 -11.67 36.23 -12.41
C SER A 240 -12.02 36.48 -10.94
N THR A 241 -13.27 36.83 -10.62
CA THR A 241 -13.74 37.00 -9.25
C THR A 241 -15.15 36.44 -9.12
N THR A 242 -15.38 35.67 -8.06
CA THR A 242 -16.70 35.13 -7.72
C THR A 242 -17.09 35.55 -6.31
N TYR A 243 -18.39 35.71 -6.08
CA TYR A 243 -19.01 35.80 -4.77
C TYR A 243 -19.91 34.60 -4.53
N MET A 244 -19.79 33.98 -3.39
CA MET A 244 -20.57 32.84 -2.94
C MET A 244 -21.54 33.29 -1.83
N LEU A 245 -22.82 32.95 -1.94
CA LEU A 245 -23.83 33.20 -0.94
C LEU A 245 -23.57 32.41 0.37
N PRO A 246 -24.08 32.91 1.52
CA PRO A 246 -24.11 32.18 2.78
C PRO A 246 -24.77 30.82 2.62
N ALA A 247 -24.32 29.83 3.40
CA ALA A 247 -24.77 28.44 3.39
C ALA A 247 -24.43 27.62 2.12
N TYR A 248 -23.87 28.23 1.08
CA TYR A 248 -23.35 27.52 -0.09
C TYR A 248 -21.87 27.17 0.09
N GLY A 249 -21.43 26.07 -0.51
CA GLY A 249 -20.05 25.58 -0.37
C GLY A 249 -19.64 25.24 1.08
N GLY A 250 -20.62 24.89 1.95
CA GLY A 250 -20.37 24.50 3.34
C GLY A 250 -19.95 25.64 4.27
N ARG A 251 -20.22 26.91 3.92
CA ARG A 251 -19.79 28.05 4.70
C ARG A 251 -20.97 28.86 5.23
N ARG A 252 -20.88 29.36 6.50
CA ARG A 252 -21.93 30.11 7.19
C ARG A 252 -22.14 31.50 6.61
N PHE A 253 -21.08 32.14 6.11
CA PHE A 253 -21.11 33.50 5.59
C PHE A 253 -20.70 33.52 4.12
N GLY A 254 -21.22 34.51 3.38
CA GLY A 254 -20.85 34.77 2.01
C GLY A 254 -19.37 35.11 1.85
N ARG A 255 -18.78 34.76 0.71
CA ARG A 255 -17.34 34.92 0.50
C ARG A 255 -16.96 35.29 -0.92
N PHE A 256 -15.99 36.25 -1.02
CA PHE A 256 -15.31 36.56 -2.25
C PHE A 256 -14.14 35.63 -2.52
N HIS A 257 -13.99 35.28 -3.78
CA HIS A 257 -12.80 34.55 -4.28
C HIS A 257 -12.29 35.28 -5.52
N CYS A 258 -11.14 35.95 -5.41
CA CYS A 258 -10.52 36.71 -6.48
C CYS A 258 -9.19 36.09 -6.87
N LEU A 259 -8.99 35.84 -8.16
CA LEU A 259 -7.79 35.21 -8.72
C LEU A 259 -6.61 36.16 -8.94
N HIS A 260 -6.78 37.47 -8.73
CA HIS A 260 -5.72 38.45 -8.88
C HIS A 260 -4.76 38.41 -7.69
N HIS A 261 -3.45 38.43 -7.96
CA HIS A 261 -2.38 38.31 -6.97
C HIS A 261 -2.53 39.24 -5.75
N PRO A 262 -2.90 40.56 -5.88
CA PRO A 262 -3.09 41.41 -4.71
C PRO A 262 -4.24 41.00 -3.80
N CYS A 263 -5.17 40.16 -4.27
CA CYS A 263 -6.34 39.70 -3.55
C CYS A 263 -6.29 38.25 -3.07
N ALA A 264 -5.24 37.48 -3.43
CA ALA A 264 -5.16 36.04 -3.16
C ALA A 264 -5.27 35.67 -1.68
N ASN A 265 -4.73 36.48 -0.80
CA ASN A 265 -4.77 36.29 0.67
C ASN A 265 -5.53 37.41 1.41
N ARG A 266 -6.38 38.15 0.72
CA ARG A 266 -7.09 39.29 1.30
C ARG A 266 -8.18 38.83 2.27
N PRO A 267 -8.25 39.37 3.51
CA PRO A 267 -9.34 39.13 4.45
C PRO A 267 -10.72 39.54 3.85
N GLN A 268 -11.76 38.78 4.17
CA GLN A 268 -13.11 39.01 3.64
C GLN A 268 -13.67 40.36 4.05
N GLU A 269 -13.31 40.86 5.24
CA GLU A 269 -13.63 42.17 5.77
C GLU A 269 -13.30 43.30 4.78
N GLN A 270 -12.12 43.24 4.18
CA GLN A 270 -11.64 44.27 3.26
C GLN A 270 -12.43 44.32 1.93
N PHE A 271 -12.99 43.19 1.48
CA PHE A 271 -13.90 43.15 0.33
C PHE A 271 -15.24 43.81 0.69
N LEU A 272 -15.75 43.62 1.92
CA LEU A 272 -16.98 44.21 2.41
C LEU A 272 -16.80 45.70 2.61
N GLU A 273 -15.71 46.14 3.24
CA GLU A 273 -15.34 47.56 3.41
C GLU A 273 -15.20 48.29 2.08
N ALA A 274 -14.58 47.65 1.07
CA ALA A 274 -14.48 48.21 -0.28
C ALA A 274 -15.83 48.39 -0.98
N LEU A 275 -16.83 47.61 -0.58
CA LEU A 275 -18.25 47.82 -0.99
C LEU A 275 -18.95 48.89 -0.19
N GLY A 276 -18.36 49.42 0.90
CA GLY A 276 -18.99 50.36 1.83
C GLY A 276 -19.91 49.67 2.84
N LEU A 277 -19.69 48.35 3.05
CA LEU A 277 -20.48 47.55 3.99
C LEU A 277 -19.69 47.34 5.29
N GLU A 278 -20.37 47.43 6.43
CA GLU A 278 -19.75 47.07 7.71
C GLU A 278 -19.76 45.57 7.91
N PRO A 279 -18.58 44.88 8.06
CA PRO A 279 -18.52 43.44 8.12
C PRO A 279 -19.37 42.80 9.22
N LYS A 280 -19.39 43.38 10.42
CA LYS A 280 -20.18 42.87 11.55
C LYS A 280 -21.69 42.94 11.29
N ALA A 281 -22.17 44.01 10.66
CA ALA A 281 -23.56 44.19 10.30
C ALA A 281 -23.99 43.16 9.24
N VAL A 282 -23.18 42.98 8.19
CA VAL A 282 -23.41 42.00 7.13
C VAL A 282 -23.46 40.55 7.70
N TRP A 283 -22.52 40.20 8.53
CA TRP A 283 -22.50 38.86 9.13
C TRP A 283 -23.63 38.63 10.12
N SER A 284 -24.07 39.67 10.83
CA SER A 284 -25.26 39.61 11.71
C SER A 284 -26.53 39.39 10.89
N GLU A 285 -26.70 40.13 9.77
CA GLU A 285 -27.83 39.97 8.85
C GLU A 285 -27.82 38.58 8.18
N GLN A 286 -26.66 38.10 7.71
CA GLN A 286 -26.49 36.77 7.16
C GLN A 286 -26.69 35.63 8.19
N ALA A 287 -26.43 35.88 9.48
CA ALA A 287 -26.69 34.95 10.57
C ALA A 287 -28.13 34.93 11.06
N GLY A 288 -28.86 36.03 10.90
CA GLY A 288 -30.27 36.18 11.33
C GLY A 288 -31.29 35.69 10.29
N GLY A 289 -30.89 35.47 9.05
CA GLY A 289 -31.67 34.72 8.07
C GLY A 289 -31.82 33.28 8.53
N ALA A 290 -33.07 32.74 8.56
CA ALA A 290 -33.41 31.42 9.05
C ALA A 290 -32.35 30.39 8.67
N ALA A 291 -31.94 29.59 9.65
CA ALA A 291 -31.10 28.43 9.41
C ALA A 291 -31.64 27.71 8.14
N PRO A 292 -30.79 27.36 7.18
CA PRO A 292 -31.25 26.67 5.98
C PRO A 292 -32.08 25.48 6.42
N PRO A 293 -33.27 25.23 5.82
CA PRO A 293 -34.05 24.07 6.18
C PRO A 293 -33.16 22.87 5.96
N VAL A 294 -32.95 22.12 7.01
CA VAL A 294 -32.36 20.76 6.94
C VAL A 294 -33.22 20.05 5.92
N ILE A 295 -32.63 19.69 4.79
CA ILE A 295 -33.32 18.96 3.73
C ILE A 295 -33.82 17.66 4.35
N GLY A 296 -35.17 17.54 4.42
CA GLY A 296 -35.81 16.32 4.84
C GLY A 296 -35.70 16.00 6.31
N GLY A 297 -36.24 16.87 7.16
CA GLY A 297 -36.56 16.47 8.52
C GLY A 297 -37.79 15.59 8.56
N SER A 298 -37.71 14.35 8.23
CA SER A 298 -38.29 13.35 9.11
C SER A 298 -37.54 13.53 10.43
N SER A 299 -38.24 13.62 11.51
CA SER A 299 -37.73 13.56 12.87
C SER A 299 -36.91 12.26 13.01
N VAL A 300 -35.70 12.29 12.52
CA VAL A 300 -34.67 11.35 12.90
C VAL A 300 -34.14 11.91 14.21
N SER A 301 -34.47 11.22 15.28
CA SER A 301 -33.78 11.28 16.54
C SER A 301 -32.31 11.56 16.28
N SER A 302 -31.72 12.40 17.10
CA SER A 302 -30.31 12.82 17.14
C SER A 302 -29.33 11.66 17.38
N ASP A 303 -29.39 10.62 16.54
CA ASP A 303 -28.58 9.39 16.63
C ASP A 303 -27.96 9.03 15.27
N THR A 304 -27.41 10.01 14.53
CA THR A 304 -26.38 9.74 13.55
C THR A 304 -25.01 9.96 14.21
N THR A 305 -24.70 9.14 15.18
CA THR A 305 -23.35 8.95 15.70
C THR A 305 -22.54 8.30 14.59
N THR A 306 -21.75 9.07 13.85
CA THR A 306 -20.69 8.53 13.00
C THR A 306 -19.76 7.74 13.92
N ARG A 307 -19.77 6.41 13.80
CA ARG A 307 -18.93 5.54 14.60
C ARG A 307 -17.47 5.96 14.46
N PRO A 308 -16.70 6.07 15.56
CA PRO A 308 -15.30 6.41 15.48
C PRO A 308 -14.54 5.43 14.59
N LEU A 309 -13.70 5.95 13.71
CA LEU A 309 -12.81 5.11 12.92
C LEU A 309 -11.84 4.39 13.84
N ASP A 310 -11.62 3.10 13.61
CA ASP A 310 -10.60 2.34 14.33
C ASP A 310 -9.20 2.80 13.89
N ILE A 311 -8.71 3.86 14.54
CA ILE A 311 -7.39 4.44 14.28
C ILE A 311 -6.23 3.56 14.76
N PHE A 312 -6.51 2.49 15.50
CA PHE A 312 -5.52 1.50 15.93
C PHE A 312 -5.35 0.38 14.92
N ARG A 313 -6.26 0.28 13.97
CA ARG A 313 -6.16 -0.67 12.88
C ARG A 313 -4.92 -0.31 12.06
N ALA A 314 -3.80 -1.01 12.33
CA ALA A 314 -2.66 -1.00 11.42
C ALA A 314 -3.19 -1.31 10.01
N VAL A 315 -2.59 -0.73 8.98
CA VAL A 315 -2.86 -1.16 7.60
C VAL A 315 -2.70 -2.66 7.58
N ALA A 316 -3.83 -3.38 7.63
CA ALA A 316 -3.82 -4.83 7.76
C ALA A 316 -3.22 -5.36 6.46
N ALA A 317 -2.09 -6.02 6.57
CA ALA A 317 -1.55 -6.74 5.44
C ALA A 317 -2.57 -7.82 5.02
N PRO A 318 -2.85 -7.98 3.73
CA PRO A 318 -3.78 -8.99 3.24
C PRO A 318 -3.24 -10.39 3.58
N PRO A 319 -4.09 -11.43 3.68
CA PRO A 319 -3.61 -12.79 3.82
C PRO A 319 -2.73 -13.18 2.63
N PHE A 320 -1.77 -14.07 2.87
CA PHE A 320 -1.12 -14.78 1.77
C PHE A 320 -2.11 -15.73 1.11
N ASP A 321 -2.14 -15.74 -0.21
CA ASP A 321 -2.95 -16.70 -0.95
C ASP A 321 -2.26 -18.09 -0.95
N PRO A 322 -2.84 -19.12 -0.31
CA PRO A 322 -2.25 -20.45 -0.28
C PRO A 322 -2.08 -21.07 -1.68
N ALA A 323 -2.92 -20.68 -2.65
CA ALA A 323 -2.87 -21.22 -4.02
C ALA A 323 -1.56 -20.90 -4.74
N LEU A 324 -0.85 -19.84 -4.32
CA LEU A 324 0.45 -19.45 -4.86
C LEU A 324 1.60 -20.35 -4.38
N PHE A 325 1.39 -21.20 -3.38
CA PHE A 325 2.46 -22.03 -2.82
C PHE A 325 2.39 -23.48 -3.35
N PRO A 326 3.54 -24.20 -3.43
CA PRO A 326 3.57 -25.61 -3.79
C PRO A 326 2.61 -26.47 -2.98
N ALA A 327 2.01 -27.47 -3.62
CA ALA A 327 1.00 -28.33 -3.00
C ALA A 327 1.50 -28.94 -1.68
N VAL A 328 2.71 -29.49 -1.68
CA VAL A 328 3.29 -30.15 -0.50
C VAL A 328 3.44 -29.20 0.70
N LEU A 329 3.75 -27.92 0.46
CA LEU A 329 3.84 -26.91 1.51
C LEU A 329 2.45 -26.46 1.97
N ARG A 330 1.52 -26.31 1.04
CA ARG A 330 0.13 -25.93 1.32
C ARG A 330 -0.59 -27.02 2.13
N GLU A 331 -0.45 -28.28 1.75
CA GLU A 331 -1.03 -29.44 2.43
C GLU A 331 -0.47 -29.62 3.84
N PHE A 332 0.76 -29.20 4.09
CA PHE A 332 1.35 -29.14 5.43
C PHE A 332 0.83 -27.96 6.24
N ALA A 333 0.87 -26.74 5.68
CA ALA A 333 0.73 -25.51 6.43
C ALA A 333 -0.74 -25.14 6.70
N VAL A 334 -1.63 -25.30 5.72
CA VAL A 334 -3.01 -24.79 5.81
C VAL A 334 -3.86 -25.60 6.80
N PRO A 335 -3.92 -26.96 6.73
CA PRO A 335 -4.68 -27.74 7.69
C PRO A 335 -4.14 -27.56 9.12
N LEU A 336 -2.81 -27.51 9.28
CA LEU A 336 -2.18 -27.33 10.59
C LEU A 336 -2.52 -25.96 11.20
N ALA A 337 -2.52 -24.90 10.41
CA ALA A 337 -2.89 -23.58 10.83
C ALA A 337 -4.40 -23.53 11.19
N ALA A 338 -5.27 -24.11 10.37
CA ALA A 338 -6.70 -24.17 10.60
C ALA A 338 -7.05 -24.91 11.90
N ALA A 339 -6.48 -26.12 12.10
CA ALA A 339 -6.68 -26.91 13.31
C ALA A 339 -6.25 -26.18 14.58
N ALA A 340 -5.25 -25.30 14.50
CA ALA A 340 -4.76 -24.52 15.63
C ALA A 340 -5.41 -23.13 15.76
N GLY A 341 -6.20 -22.69 14.78
CA GLY A 341 -6.75 -21.33 14.71
C GLY A 341 -5.69 -20.26 14.48
N HIS A 342 -4.62 -20.59 13.78
CA HIS A 342 -3.48 -19.73 13.52
C HIS A 342 -3.52 -19.14 12.11
N ASP A 343 -2.63 -18.18 11.82
CA ASP A 343 -2.46 -17.61 10.49
C ASP A 343 -1.71 -18.57 9.54
N GLU A 344 -2.38 -19.07 8.50
CA GLU A 344 -1.76 -19.94 7.50
C GLU A 344 -0.59 -19.29 6.78
N GLY A 345 -0.65 -17.96 6.54
CA GLY A 345 0.44 -17.22 5.91
C GLY A 345 1.74 -17.28 6.70
N ALA A 346 1.66 -17.32 8.04
CA ALA A 346 2.83 -17.47 8.89
C ALA A 346 3.48 -18.85 8.72
N TYR A 347 2.67 -19.93 8.64
CA TYR A 347 3.18 -21.29 8.40
C TYR A 347 3.75 -21.45 7.00
N LEU A 348 3.08 -20.89 5.97
CA LEU A 348 3.56 -20.92 4.59
C LEU A 348 4.91 -20.23 4.43
N MET A 349 5.06 -19.02 4.98
CA MET A 349 6.31 -18.27 4.88
C MET A 349 7.45 -18.90 5.71
N ALA A 350 7.14 -19.42 6.90
CA ALA A 350 8.12 -20.13 7.70
C ALA A 350 8.53 -21.45 7.05
N GLY A 351 7.59 -22.18 6.45
CA GLY A 351 7.86 -23.40 5.69
C GLY A 351 8.71 -23.13 4.46
N LEU A 352 8.49 -22.03 3.77
CA LEU A 352 9.32 -21.59 2.64
C LEU A 352 10.78 -21.31 3.08
N ALA A 353 10.98 -20.67 4.24
CA ALA A 353 12.32 -20.43 4.79
C ALA A 353 13.03 -21.73 5.19
N ALA A 354 12.31 -22.67 5.81
CA ALA A 354 12.84 -23.97 6.17
C ALA A 354 13.21 -24.80 4.92
N ALA A 355 12.35 -24.78 3.90
CA ALA A 355 12.60 -25.44 2.62
C ALA A 355 13.82 -24.85 1.91
N ALA A 356 13.95 -23.53 1.89
CA ALA A 356 15.12 -22.85 1.33
C ALA A 356 16.43 -23.30 2.01
N ALA A 357 16.42 -23.51 3.32
CA ALA A 357 17.58 -23.98 4.08
C ALA A 357 17.90 -25.47 3.86
N ALA A 358 16.92 -26.28 3.45
CA ALA A 358 17.15 -27.68 3.09
C ALA A 358 17.89 -27.83 1.75
N ILE A 359 17.75 -26.84 0.86
CA ILE A 359 18.43 -26.83 -0.45
C ILE A 359 19.90 -26.49 -0.26
N ASN A 360 20.77 -27.25 -0.90
CA ASN A 360 22.21 -26.98 -0.94
C ASN A 360 22.43 -25.60 -1.65
N ASP A 361 23.21 -24.71 -1.07
CA ASP A 361 23.50 -23.39 -1.61
C ASP A 361 24.23 -23.41 -2.96
N ASP A 362 24.83 -24.54 -3.31
CA ASP A 362 25.41 -24.80 -4.63
C ASP A 362 24.37 -25.28 -5.68
N VAL A 363 23.09 -25.46 -5.26
CA VAL A 363 21.95 -25.56 -6.19
C VAL A 363 21.50 -24.12 -6.47
N ARG A 364 21.67 -23.67 -7.70
CA ARG A 364 21.47 -22.26 -8.06
C ARG A 364 20.56 -22.10 -9.27
N LEU A 365 19.66 -21.12 -9.22
CA LEU A 365 18.91 -20.71 -10.40
C LEU A 365 19.79 -19.87 -11.32
N ALA A 366 19.87 -20.26 -12.57
CA ALA A 366 20.53 -19.51 -13.64
C ALA A 366 19.62 -18.36 -14.12
N VAL A 367 19.65 -17.21 -13.40
CA VAL A 367 18.72 -16.09 -13.61
C VAL A 367 19.00 -15.40 -14.95
N VAL A 368 20.26 -14.95 -15.14
CA VAL A 368 20.73 -14.38 -16.41
C VAL A 368 22.14 -14.96 -16.68
N PRO A 369 22.23 -16.15 -17.27
CA PRO A 369 23.51 -16.86 -17.47
C PRO A 369 24.56 -16.05 -18.22
N LYS A 370 24.14 -15.22 -19.18
CA LYS A 370 25.01 -14.35 -19.96
C LYS A 370 25.82 -13.35 -19.11
N THR A 371 25.21 -12.87 -18.00
CA THR A 371 25.87 -11.96 -17.04
C THR A 371 26.43 -12.69 -15.84
N LYS A 372 26.38 -14.02 -15.80
CA LYS A 372 26.75 -14.87 -14.66
C LYS A 372 25.95 -14.53 -13.39
N TRP A 373 24.70 -14.11 -13.56
CA TRP A 373 23.81 -13.91 -12.43
C TRP A 373 23.12 -15.23 -12.08
N TYR A 374 23.48 -15.74 -10.92
CA TYR A 374 22.96 -16.98 -10.32
C TYR A 374 22.48 -16.68 -8.90
N GLU A 375 21.33 -17.22 -8.51
CA GLU A 375 20.79 -17.10 -7.16
C GLU A 375 20.69 -18.47 -6.50
N SER A 376 21.04 -18.54 -5.20
CA SER A 376 20.74 -19.69 -4.35
C SER A 376 19.36 -19.55 -3.73
N ALA A 377 18.86 -20.60 -3.07
CA ALA A 377 17.54 -20.60 -2.44
C ALA A 377 17.45 -19.80 -1.12
N ARG A 378 18.55 -19.22 -0.61
CA ARG A 378 18.57 -18.52 0.69
C ARG A 378 17.49 -17.48 0.86
N LEU A 379 16.71 -17.59 1.94
CA LEU A 379 15.67 -16.67 2.29
C LEU A 379 15.81 -16.20 3.75
N TRP A 380 15.56 -14.93 3.99
CA TRP A 380 15.40 -14.35 5.32
C TRP A 380 13.94 -13.99 5.52
N VAL A 381 13.26 -14.66 6.44
CA VAL A 381 11.83 -14.47 6.71
C VAL A 381 11.64 -13.92 8.11
N LEU A 382 10.80 -12.88 8.21
CA LEU A 382 10.46 -12.21 9.45
C LEU A 382 8.95 -12.34 9.73
N LEU A 383 8.58 -13.15 10.74
CA LEU A 383 7.22 -13.19 11.26
C LEU A 383 7.02 -12.07 12.26
N MET A 384 6.11 -11.13 12.01
CA MET A 384 5.83 -10.02 12.90
C MET A 384 4.36 -9.95 13.30
N GLY A 385 4.10 -9.98 14.61
CA GLY A 385 2.75 -9.87 15.14
C GLY A 385 2.75 -9.56 16.63
N PRO A 386 1.60 -9.17 17.22
CA PRO A 386 1.50 -8.89 18.64
C PRO A 386 1.87 -10.11 19.49
N PRO A 387 2.14 -9.96 20.79
CA PRO A 387 2.25 -11.09 21.71
C PRO A 387 1.00 -11.96 21.62
N GLY A 388 1.17 -13.29 21.65
CA GLY A 388 0.06 -14.24 21.56
C GLY A 388 -0.48 -14.50 20.16
N SER A 389 0.15 -14.00 19.07
CA SER A 389 -0.26 -14.28 17.68
C SER A 389 0.31 -15.59 17.10
N ALA A 390 0.66 -16.55 17.92
CA ALA A 390 1.14 -17.88 17.52
C ALA A 390 2.37 -17.93 16.58
N LYS A 391 3.26 -16.93 16.65
CA LYS A 391 4.50 -16.90 15.85
C LYS A 391 5.42 -18.10 16.14
N THR A 392 5.61 -18.44 17.42
CA THR A 392 6.48 -19.55 17.83
C THR A 392 6.01 -20.91 17.29
N PRO A 393 4.72 -21.31 17.38
CA PRO A 393 4.25 -22.50 16.70
C PRO A 393 4.50 -22.49 15.19
N ALA A 394 4.29 -21.35 14.52
CA ALA A 394 4.49 -21.21 13.08
C ALA A 394 5.98 -21.36 12.68
N THR A 395 6.93 -20.90 13.51
CA THR A 395 8.36 -21.11 13.24
C THR A 395 8.81 -22.54 13.57
N ARG A 396 8.31 -23.13 14.67
CA ARG A 396 8.74 -24.44 15.15
C ARG A 396 8.25 -25.60 14.27
N ALA A 397 7.02 -25.50 13.74
CA ALA A 397 6.44 -26.60 12.97
C ALA A 397 7.28 -26.97 11.73
N PRO A 398 7.62 -26.07 10.80
CA PRO A 398 8.49 -26.43 9.66
C PRO A 398 9.96 -26.66 10.07
N ALA A 399 10.47 -25.97 11.11
CA ALA A 399 11.82 -26.17 11.60
C ALA A 399 12.02 -27.55 12.26
N SER A 400 10.95 -28.20 12.74
CA SER A 400 11.02 -29.54 13.37
C SER A 400 11.61 -30.59 12.42
N VAL A 401 11.35 -30.48 11.12
CA VAL A 401 11.92 -31.36 10.09
C VAL A 401 13.44 -31.20 10.00
N LEU A 402 13.91 -29.96 9.99
CA LEU A 402 15.36 -29.66 9.98
C LEU A 402 16.03 -30.12 11.29
N TRP A 403 15.36 -30.03 12.42
CA TRP A 403 15.85 -30.55 13.70
C TRP A 403 15.95 -32.07 13.71
N ALA A 404 14.97 -32.78 13.10
CA ALA A 404 15.06 -34.25 12.96
C ALA A 404 16.27 -34.65 12.12
N LEU A 405 16.44 -34.00 10.97
CA LEU A 405 17.58 -34.25 10.09
C LEU A 405 18.92 -33.90 10.75
N HIS A 406 18.99 -32.77 11.46
CA HIS A 406 20.18 -32.36 12.22
C HIS A 406 20.56 -33.41 13.25
N ARG A 407 19.62 -33.95 14.01
CA ARG A 407 19.84 -34.98 15.02
C ARG A 407 20.37 -36.27 14.37
N GLU A 408 19.76 -36.74 13.29
CA GLU A 408 20.20 -37.92 12.57
C GLU A 408 21.63 -37.83 12.07
N LEU A 409 22.00 -36.70 11.47
CA LEU A 409 23.37 -36.44 11.01
C LEU A 409 24.37 -36.38 12.16
N ARG A 410 23.96 -35.83 13.31
CA ARG A 410 24.80 -35.76 14.53
C ARG A 410 25.01 -37.14 15.13
N GLU A 411 23.95 -37.94 15.23
CA GLU A 411 24.07 -39.35 15.68
C GLU A 411 24.94 -40.20 14.76
N GLN A 412 24.86 -39.99 13.44
CA GLN A 412 25.72 -40.62 12.49
C GLN A 412 27.18 -40.19 12.67
N TYR A 413 27.42 -38.87 12.79
CA TYR A 413 28.75 -38.34 13.06
C TYR A 413 29.37 -38.92 14.35
N GLU A 414 28.59 -39.00 15.43
CA GLU A 414 29.04 -39.59 16.71
C GLU A 414 29.39 -41.05 16.55
N ARG A 415 28.61 -41.85 15.79
CA ARG A 415 28.96 -43.26 15.47
C ARG A 415 30.25 -43.37 14.69
N ASP A 416 30.41 -42.53 13.64
CA ASP A 416 31.57 -42.56 12.75
C ASP A 416 32.87 -42.12 13.46
N THR A 417 32.76 -41.27 14.46
CA THR A 417 33.92 -40.74 15.21
C THR A 417 34.17 -41.41 16.55
N ALA A 418 33.34 -42.36 16.99
CA ALA A 418 33.40 -42.97 18.33
C ALA A 418 34.74 -43.73 18.60
N GLY A 419 35.45 -44.19 17.57
CA GLY A 419 36.72 -44.88 17.67
C GLY A 419 37.96 -44.04 17.37
N MET A 420 37.80 -42.74 17.09
CA MET A 420 38.90 -41.85 16.73
C MET A 420 39.65 -41.37 17.97
N GLY A 421 40.98 -41.34 17.91
CA GLY A 421 41.84 -40.79 18.93
C GLY A 421 41.79 -39.25 18.98
N GLU A 422 42.47 -38.66 19.98
CA GLU A 422 42.55 -37.21 20.09
C GLU A 422 43.37 -36.55 18.97
N ASP A 423 44.33 -37.27 18.40
CA ASP A 423 45.22 -36.83 17.33
C ASP A 423 44.67 -37.14 15.93
N ASP A 424 43.55 -37.83 15.80
CA ASP A 424 42.94 -38.14 14.51
C ASP A 424 42.20 -36.94 13.92
N GLU A 425 42.37 -36.70 12.60
CA GLU A 425 41.66 -35.64 11.89
C GLU A 425 40.16 -35.99 11.79
N ARG A 426 39.35 -35.31 12.59
CA ARG A 426 37.90 -35.51 12.61
C ARG A 426 37.23 -34.91 11.38
N PRO A 427 36.23 -35.60 10.81
CA PRO A 427 35.45 -35.01 9.73
C PRO A 427 34.71 -33.73 10.18
N PRO A 428 34.30 -32.86 9.24
CA PRO A 428 33.50 -31.69 9.55
C PRO A 428 32.23 -32.03 10.33
N MET A 429 31.94 -31.25 11.37
CA MET A 429 30.77 -31.48 12.21
C MET A 429 29.47 -31.04 11.49
N PRO A 430 28.54 -31.96 11.22
CA PRO A 430 27.32 -31.63 10.45
C PRO A 430 26.39 -30.71 11.25
N ALA A 431 25.87 -29.70 10.58
CA ALA A 431 24.81 -28.84 11.06
C ALA A 431 23.86 -28.48 9.93
N VAL A 432 22.55 -28.44 10.22
CA VAL A 432 21.49 -28.06 9.30
C VAL A 432 20.77 -26.81 9.84
N ILE A 433 20.73 -26.68 11.16
CA ILE A 433 20.08 -25.59 11.87
C ILE A 433 20.96 -25.12 13.02
N ALA A 434 20.94 -23.80 13.27
CA ALA A 434 21.59 -23.19 14.42
C ALA A 434 20.63 -22.19 15.08
N THR A 435 20.78 -22.04 16.40
CA THR A 435 20.05 -21.04 17.20
C THR A 435 21.08 -20.27 18.03
N ASP A 436 20.83 -18.99 18.25
CA ASP A 436 21.64 -18.13 19.13
C ASP A 436 23.16 -18.20 18.88
N ALA A 437 23.56 -18.26 17.62
CA ALA A 437 24.97 -18.33 17.24
C ALA A 437 25.57 -16.93 17.10
N THR A 438 26.73 -16.68 17.76
CA THR A 438 27.53 -15.48 17.46
C THR A 438 28.13 -15.61 16.05
N ILE A 439 28.56 -14.48 15.47
CA ILE A 439 29.15 -14.46 14.12
C ILE A 439 30.41 -15.34 14.03
N GLU A 440 31.19 -15.39 15.11
CA GLU A 440 32.39 -16.26 15.21
C GLU A 440 32.00 -17.74 15.17
N LYS A 441 30.97 -18.13 15.96
CA LYS A 441 30.52 -19.53 15.97
C LYS A 441 29.86 -19.91 14.65
N LEU A 442 29.10 -18.98 14.05
CA LEU A 442 28.50 -19.17 12.74
C LEU A 442 29.57 -19.40 11.65
N SER A 443 30.72 -18.71 11.76
CA SER A 443 31.83 -18.90 10.82
C SER A 443 32.45 -20.30 10.90
N GLU A 444 32.57 -20.89 12.09
CA GLU A 444 33.01 -22.28 12.29
C GLU A 444 31.94 -23.24 11.70
N ILE A 445 30.68 -23.04 12.01
CA ILE A 445 29.60 -23.89 11.50
C ILE A 445 29.56 -23.87 9.97
N LEU A 446 29.67 -22.71 9.32
CA LEU A 446 29.62 -22.56 7.86
C LEU A 446 30.91 -23.04 7.18
N HIS A 447 32.05 -23.02 7.88
CA HIS A 447 33.27 -23.69 7.40
C HIS A 447 33.03 -25.18 7.21
N ASP A 448 32.42 -25.81 8.23
CA ASP A 448 32.12 -27.23 8.23
C ASP A 448 30.94 -27.59 7.30
N ASN A 449 30.00 -26.63 7.10
CA ASN A 449 28.75 -26.85 6.38
C ASN A 449 28.56 -25.83 5.22
N PRO A 450 29.38 -25.93 4.14
CA PRO A 450 29.31 -24.97 3.04
C PRO A 450 28.03 -25.05 2.22
N ARG A 451 27.19 -26.07 2.44
CA ARG A 451 25.87 -26.20 1.83
C ARG A 451 24.85 -25.14 2.31
N GLY A 452 25.16 -24.41 3.39
CA GLY A 452 24.24 -23.49 4.07
C GLY A 452 23.43 -24.16 5.19
N ILE A 453 22.85 -23.35 6.04
CA ILE A 453 22.03 -23.76 7.19
C ILE A 453 20.82 -22.84 7.38
N LEU A 454 19.89 -23.23 8.25
CA LEU A 454 18.91 -22.32 8.84
C LEU A 454 19.47 -21.73 10.13
N THR A 455 19.42 -20.39 10.28
CA THR A 455 19.50 -19.76 11.60
C THR A 455 18.09 -19.39 12.07
N LEU A 456 17.68 -19.93 13.23
CA LEU A 456 16.35 -19.75 13.79
C LEU A 456 16.40 -18.84 15.01
N TYR A 457 15.64 -17.74 14.97
CA TYR A 457 15.49 -16.79 16.07
C TYR A 457 14.02 -16.66 16.47
N GLU A 458 13.60 -17.37 17.52
CA GLU A 458 12.22 -17.27 18.03
C GLU A 458 11.91 -15.87 18.56
N GLU A 459 12.93 -15.15 19.03
CA GLU A 459 12.88 -13.74 19.42
C GLU A 459 14.02 -12.99 18.71
N LEU A 460 13.72 -12.42 17.54
CA LEU A 460 14.72 -11.68 16.75
C LEU A 460 15.23 -10.41 17.48
N ASP A 461 14.53 -9.97 18.51
CA ASP A 461 14.91 -8.80 19.33
C ASP A 461 16.29 -8.97 19.96
N SER A 462 16.62 -10.17 20.47
CA SER A 462 17.93 -10.48 21.04
C SER A 462 19.04 -10.39 20.00
N TRP A 463 18.78 -10.92 18.79
CA TRP A 463 19.71 -10.84 17.67
C TRP A 463 19.93 -9.40 17.22
N LEU A 464 18.86 -8.60 17.05
CA LEU A 464 18.98 -7.17 16.72
C LEU A 464 19.73 -6.40 17.82
N GLY A 465 19.44 -6.69 19.10
CA GLY A 465 20.11 -6.05 20.25
C GLY A 465 21.59 -6.39 20.36
N SER A 466 22.02 -7.59 19.92
CA SER A 466 23.43 -7.99 19.94
C SER A 466 24.31 -7.11 19.02
N HIS A 467 23.73 -6.57 17.94
CA HIS A 467 24.44 -5.64 17.05
C HIS A 467 24.67 -4.27 17.67
N ASP A 468 23.92 -3.91 18.71
CA ASP A 468 23.97 -2.62 19.38
C ASP A 468 24.80 -2.64 20.68
N ALA A 469 25.05 -3.81 21.26
CA ALA A 469 25.65 -3.99 22.57
C ALA A 469 27.12 -3.48 22.66
N TYR A 470 27.81 -3.27 21.55
CA TYR A 470 29.20 -2.84 21.48
C TYR A 470 29.36 -1.39 20.98
N ARG A 471 28.44 -0.50 21.32
CA ARG A 471 28.52 0.93 20.96
C ARG A 471 29.58 1.71 21.73
N GLY A 472 30.84 1.53 21.32
CA GLY A 472 31.94 2.42 21.61
C GLY A 472 32.51 3.03 20.32
N GLY A 473 31.74 3.82 19.58
CA GLY A 473 32.25 4.75 18.54
C GLY A 473 32.65 4.15 17.17
N GLN A 474 32.57 2.85 16.94
CA GLN A 474 32.71 2.23 15.60
C GLN A 474 31.54 1.29 15.36
N GLY A 475 30.83 1.46 14.24
CA GLY A 475 29.76 0.57 13.82
C GLY A 475 30.19 -0.89 13.89
N SER A 476 29.33 -1.77 14.40
CA SER A 476 29.68 -3.17 14.66
C SER A 476 30.19 -3.85 13.39
N LYS A 477 31.40 -4.37 13.42
CA LYS A 477 31.98 -5.22 12.35
C LYS A 477 31.05 -6.39 12.02
N ASP A 478 30.38 -6.92 13.04
CA ASP A 478 29.49 -8.07 12.91
C ASP A 478 28.30 -7.80 12.00
N ARG A 479 27.80 -6.57 11.99
CA ARG A 479 26.68 -6.18 11.12
C ARG A 479 27.03 -6.30 9.62
N GLY A 480 28.26 -5.90 9.25
CA GLY A 480 28.76 -6.10 7.88
C GLY A 480 28.84 -7.58 7.48
N GLU A 481 29.20 -8.45 8.42
CA GLU A 481 29.26 -9.90 8.19
C GLU A 481 27.86 -10.51 8.00
N TRP A 482 26.84 -10.03 8.73
CA TRP A 482 25.44 -10.42 8.50
C TRP A 482 24.94 -9.95 7.14
N LEU A 483 25.28 -8.74 6.71
CA LEU A 483 24.90 -8.27 5.36
C LEU A 483 25.51 -9.15 4.28
N ARG A 484 26.77 -9.58 4.42
CA ARG A 484 27.44 -10.50 3.51
C ARG A 484 26.83 -11.91 3.53
N LEU A 485 26.33 -12.37 4.69
CA LEU A 485 25.68 -13.66 4.83
C LEU A 485 24.46 -13.84 3.91
N PHE A 486 23.74 -12.75 3.67
CA PHE A 486 22.62 -12.74 2.72
C PHE A 486 23.08 -12.94 1.28
N ASP A 487 24.20 -12.35 0.89
CA ASP A 487 24.72 -12.40 -0.47
C ASP A 487 25.45 -13.74 -0.74
N GLY A 488 26.05 -14.33 0.29
CA GLY A 488 26.78 -15.60 0.18
C GLY A 488 28.15 -15.46 -0.47
N GLY A 489 28.72 -16.60 -0.82
CA GLY A 489 30.01 -16.69 -1.50
C GLY A 489 31.20 -16.86 -0.54
N PRO A 490 32.44 -16.84 -1.08
CA PRO A 490 33.64 -17.13 -0.29
C PRO A 490 33.92 -16.06 0.74
N HIS A 491 34.37 -16.48 1.92
CA HIS A 491 34.70 -15.58 3.03
C HIS A 491 35.99 -16.03 3.74
N GLN A 492 36.92 -15.10 3.92
CA GLN A 492 38.14 -15.33 4.69
C GLN A 492 37.95 -14.81 6.12
N VAL A 493 38.14 -15.67 7.09
CA VAL A 493 38.10 -15.30 8.52
C VAL A 493 39.53 -15.25 9.04
N ASP A 494 39.98 -14.06 9.45
CA ASP A 494 41.31 -13.83 10.04
C ASP A 494 41.17 -13.35 11.48
N ARG A 495 41.57 -14.16 12.44
CA ARG A 495 41.51 -13.85 13.89
C ARG A 495 42.86 -14.04 14.55
N VAL A 496 43.32 -13.04 15.32
CA VAL A 496 44.64 -13.05 15.98
C VAL A 496 44.84 -14.25 16.90
N LYS A 497 43.78 -14.73 17.57
CA LYS A 497 43.88 -15.85 18.55
C LYS A 497 43.50 -17.21 17.99
N ARG A 498 42.70 -17.28 16.91
CA ARG A 498 42.13 -18.52 16.36
C ARG A 498 42.73 -18.91 15.00
N GLY A 499 43.67 -18.11 14.48
CA GLY A 499 44.21 -18.28 13.14
C GLY A 499 43.28 -17.83 12.02
N SER A 500 43.64 -18.22 10.80
CA SER A 500 42.93 -17.90 9.58
C SER A 500 42.33 -19.16 9.00
N PHE A 501 41.05 -19.09 8.56
CA PHE A 501 40.40 -20.18 7.83
C PHE A 501 39.47 -19.63 6.75
N PHE A 502 39.25 -20.44 5.74
CA PHE A 502 38.46 -20.10 4.57
C PHE A 502 37.08 -20.73 4.66
N VAL A 503 36.03 -19.93 4.62
CA VAL A 503 34.65 -20.40 4.50
C VAL A 503 34.29 -20.41 3.01
N LYS A 504 34.07 -21.58 2.44
CA LYS A 504 33.77 -21.75 1.02
C LYS A 504 32.52 -21.02 0.61
N ASN A 505 31.50 -21.03 1.47
CA ASN A 505 30.24 -20.31 1.28
C ASN A 505 29.76 -19.67 2.58
N TRP A 506 29.80 -18.35 2.64
CA TRP A 506 29.27 -17.53 3.73
C TRP A 506 27.80 -17.26 3.48
N GLY A 507 26.91 -18.23 3.73
CA GLY A 507 25.49 -18.15 3.41
C GLY A 507 24.60 -18.94 4.35
N ALA A 508 23.53 -18.32 4.85
CA ALA A 508 22.49 -18.97 5.65
C ALA A 508 21.11 -18.36 5.40
N SER A 509 20.08 -19.20 5.47
CA SER A 509 18.69 -18.72 5.60
C SER A 509 18.43 -18.27 7.03
N ILE A 510 17.56 -17.27 7.22
CA ILE A 510 17.11 -16.81 8.54
C ILE A 510 15.60 -16.93 8.64
N LEU A 511 15.13 -17.55 9.73
CA LEU A 511 13.74 -17.50 10.15
C LEU A 511 13.68 -16.84 11.51
N GLY A 512 13.06 -15.66 11.58
CA GLY A 512 12.95 -14.89 12.80
C GLY A 512 11.52 -14.48 13.12
N ALA A 513 11.23 -14.34 14.42
CA ALA A 513 9.96 -13.81 14.89
C ALA A 513 10.20 -12.61 15.81
N THR A 514 9.34 -11.58 15.72
CA THR A 514 9.39 -10.41 16.59
C THR A 514 8.00 -9.81 16.82
N THR A 515 7.93 -8.82 17.68
CA THR A 515 6.74 -7.99 17.86
C THR A 515 6.95 -6.61 17.25
N PRO A 516 5.88 -5.90 16.85
CA PRO A 516 6.02 -4.51 16.39
C PRO A 516 6.70 -3.59 17.40
N ALA A 517 6.48 -3.83 18.70
CA ALA A 517 7.10 -3.06 19.76
C ALA A 517 8.61 -3.40 19.93
N GLY A 518 8.96 -4.69 19.80
CA GLY A 518 10.34 -5.15 19.81
C GLY A 518 11.15 -4.54 18.69
N LEU A 519 10.64 -4.69 17.45
CA LEU A 519 11.32 -4.13 16.28
C LEU A 519 11.49 -2.61 16.37
N ARG A 520 10.45 -1.86 16.78
CA ARG A 520 10.54 -0.40 16.95
C ARG A 520 11.59 0.04 17.97
N ARG A 521 11.83 -0.78 19.00
CA ARG A 521 12.83 -0.49 20.04
C ARG A 521 14.24 -0.40 19.44
N HIS A 522 14.53 -1.26 18.47
CA HIS A 522 15.80 -1.32 17.78
C HIS A 522 15.84 -0.43 16.52
N ALA A 523 14.68 -0.16 15.89
CA ALA A 523 14.59 0.58 14.63
C ALA A 523 15.14 2.02 14.70
N LYS A 524 14.98 2.70 15.85
CA LYS A 524 15.49 4.08 16.04
C LYS A 524 17.01 4.18 15.92
N ASP A 525 17.67 3.10 16.17
CA ASP A 525 19.11 2.99 16.27
C ASP A 525 19.74 2.19 15.13
N LEU A 526 18.93 1.61 14.24
CA LEU A 526 19.42 0.86 13.09
C LEU A 526 19.96 1.81 12.03
N PRO A 527 21.22 1.67 11.60
CA PRO A 527 21.73 2.39 10.43
C PRO A 527 20.90 2.04 9.18
N PRO A 528 20.77 2.95 8.21
CA PRO A 528 20.10 2.66 6.93
C PRO A 528 21.01 1.81 6.01
N ASP A 529 21.46 0.64 6.50
CA ASP A 529 22.43 -0.22 5.82
C ASP A 529 21.80 -1.38 5.04
N GLY A 530 20.48 -1.47 5.04
CA GLY A 530 19.75 -2.48 4.29
C GLY A 530 19.60 -3.84 4.97
N LEU A 531 19.88 -3.99 6.29
CA LEU A 531 19.74 -5.26 6.99
C LEU A 531 18.28 -5.74 7.04
N ILE A 532 17.36 -4.88 7.53
CA ILE A 532 15.92 -5.21 7.60
C ILE A 532 15.31 -5.36 6.20
N GLN A 533 15.79 -4.60 5.24
CA GLN A 533 15.34 -4.65 3.85
C GLN A 533 15.60 -5.99 3.15
N ARG A 534 16.42 -6.86 3.73
CA ARG A 534 16.70 -8.22 3.22
C ARG A 534 15.68 -9.26 3.66
N PHE A 535 14.88 -8.94 4.68
CA PHE A 535 13.84 -9.85 5.16
C PHE A 535 12.59 -9.80 4.29
N LEU A 536 11.97 -10.95 4.14
CA LEU A 536 10.60 -11.13 3.65
C LEU A 536 9.65 -11.01 4.85
N PRO A 537 8.99 -9.87 5.05
CA PRO A 537 8.11 -9.71 6.19
C PRO A 537 6.79 -10.46 5.99
N CYS A 538 6.32 -11.08 7.06
CA CYS A 538 4.98 -11.62 7.21
C CYS A 538 4.34 -11.02 8.45
N MET A 539 3.35 -10.14 8.24
CA MET A 539 2.52 -9.57 9.31
C MET A 539 1.51 -10.63 9.73
N VAL A 540 1.75 -11.26 10.89
CA VAL A 540 0.94 -12.36 11.39
C VAL A 540 -0.40 -11.86 11.89
N ARG A 541 -1.48 -12.40 11.34
CA ARG A 541 -2.85 -12.07 11.71
C ARG A 541 -3.20 -12.59 13.11
N PRO A 542 -4.19 -11.98 13.80
CA PRO A 542 -4.70 -12.50 15.07
C PRO A 542 -5.20 -13.93 14.94
N MET A 543 -5.09 -14.70 16.04
CA MET A 543 -5.66 -16.03 16.11
C MET A 543 -7.18 -15.99 15.92
N VAL A 544 -7.72 -17.03 15.29
CA VAL A 544 -9.15 -17.26 15.10
C VAL A 544 -9.57 -18.50 15.88
N LYS A 545 -10.87 -18.83 15.85
CA LYS A 545 -11.35 -20.08 16.45
C LYS A 545 -10.71 -21.27 15.73
N PRO A 546 -10.11 -22.23 16.46
CA PRO A 546 -9.59 -23.46 15.88
C PRO A 546 -10.67 -24.26 15.13
N ASP A 547 -10.30 -24.85 14.02
CA ASP A 547 -11.15 -25.79 13.30
C ASP A 547 -10.90 -27.21 13.83
N ASN A 548 -11.80 -27.68 14.69
CA ASN A 548 -11.71 -29.00 15.29
C ASN A 548 -12.13 -30.14 14.34
N ASP A 549 -12.64 -29.80 13.15
CA ASP A 549 -13.13 -30.80 12.19
C ASP A 549 -12.04 -31.21 11.18
N VAL A 550 -10.84 -30.59 11.25
CA VAL A 550 -9.68 -31.01 10.45
C VAL A 550 -9.27 -32.43 10.80
N PRO A 551 -9.28 -33.37 9.85
CA PRO A 551 -8.99 -34.77 10.15
C PRO A 551 -7.51 -34.96 10.56
N GLU A 552 -7.25 -35.77 11.61
CA GLU A 552 -5.89 -36.08 12.06
C GLU A 552 -5.05 -36.71 10.94
N GLY A 553 -5.66 -37.58 10.11
CA GLY A 553 -5.00 -38.20 8.96
C GLY A 553 -4.55 -37.19 7.90
N GLU A 554 -5.24 -36.05 7.73
CA GLU A 554 -4.82 -34.96 6.84
C GLU A 554 -3.60 -34.24 7.40
N LEU A 555 -3.57 -33.96 8.69
CA LEU A 555 -2.43 -33.36 9.38
C LEU A 555 -1.18 -34.24 9.30
N ASP A 556 -1.34 -35.55 9.49
CA ASP A 556 -0.24 -36.51 9.42
C ASP A 556 0.28 -36.69 7.99
N ALA A 557 -0.62 -36.78 6.99
CA ALA A 557 -0.24 -36.86 5.58
C ALA A 557 0.51 -35.59 5.12
N GLY A 558 0.01 -34.41 5.45
CA GLY A 558 0.67 -33.14 5.12
C GLY A 558 2.05 -33.02 5.78
N ARG A 559 2.17 -33.42 7.05
CA ARG A 559 3.44 -33.41 7.78
C ARG A 559 4.44 -34.41 7.15
N HIS A 560 4.00 -35.63 6.88
CA HIS A 560 4.83 -36.65 6.27
C HIS A 560 5.31 -36.26 4.85
N GLY A 561 4.39 -35.79 4.00
CA GLY A 561 4.74 -35.34 2.64
C GLY A 561 5.74 -34.19 2.61
N PHE A 562 5.58 -33.22 3.52
CA PHE A 562 6.52 -32.11 3.65
C PHE A 562 7.90 -32.59 4.15
N GLU A 563 7.94 -33.48 5.15
CA GLU A 563 9.17 -34.05 5.68
C GLU A 563 9.92 -34.84 4.61
N GLU A 564 9.24 -35.72 3.87
CA GLU A 564 9.82 -36.53 2.79
C GLU A 564 10.41 -35.60 1.72
N ARG A 565 9.67 -34.60 1.26
CA ARG A 565 10.13 -33.62 0.27
C ARG A 565 11.37 -32.85 0.74
N MET A 566 11.38 -32.41 1.99
CA MET A 566 12.55 -31.74 2.58
C MET A 566 13.80 -32.62 2.59
N ARG A 567 13.64 -33.93 2.86
CA ARG A 567 14.73 -34.91 2.82
C ARG A 567 15.25 -35.15 1.40
N GLU A 568 14.35 -35.25 0.40
CA GLU A 568 14.72 -35.32 -1.00
C GLU A 568 15.54 -34.09 -1.43
N MET A 569 15.06 -32.91 -1.11
CA MET A 569 15.73 -31.63 -1.43
C MET A 569 17.10 -31.56 -0.73
N PHE A 570 17.20 -32.03 0.50
CA PHE A 570 18.46 -32.09 1.23
C PHE A 570 19.49 -33.00 0.53
N GLY A 571 19.08 -34.08 -0.09
CA GLY A 571 19.90 -34.98 -0.88
C GLY A 571 20.25 -34.49 -2.29
N ALA A 572 19.68 -33.39 -2.76
CA ALA A 572 19.91 -32.87 -4.09
C ALA A 572 21.40 -32.54 -4.32
N GLN A 573 21.93 -32.96 -5.49
CA GLN A 573 23.30 -32.66 -5.87
C GLN A 573 23.44 -31.19 -6.32
N PRO A 574 24.61 -30.57 -6.10
CA PRO A 574 24.92 -29.24 -6.63
C PRO A 574 24.70 -29.14 -8.14
N GLY A 575 24.12 -28.04 -8.60
CA GLY A 575 23.86 -27.84 -10.02
C GLY A 575 23.13 -26.53 -10.32
N TYR A 576 22.87 -26.32 -11.60
CA TYR A 576 22.17 -25.12 -12.07
C TYR A 576 20.78 -25.47 -12.58
N VAL A 577 19.75 -24.91 -11.93
CA VAL A 577 18.38 -24.95 -12.44
C VAL A 577 18.25 -23.88 -13.53
N HIS A 578 17.69 -24.24 -14.67
CA HIS A 578 17.43 -23.32 -15.77
C HIS A 578 15.93 -23.04 -15.88
N MET A 579 15.58 -21.85 -16.37
CA MET A 579 14.21 -21.48 -16.62
C MET A 579 13.77 -21.83 -18.04
N THR A 580 12.49 -22.12 -18.24
CA THR A 580 11.90 -22.13 -19.58
C THR A 580 11.97 -20.72 -20.22
N PRO A 581 11.90 -20.61 -21.56
CA PRO A 581 11.85 -19.29 -22.21
C PRO A 581 10.71 -18.41 -21.70
N ALA A 582 9.54 -19.00 -21.41
CA ALA A 582 8.37 -18.29 -20.89
C ALA A 582 8.62 -17.75 -19.46
N ALA A 583 9.15 -18.60 -18.56
CA ALA A 583 9.54 -18.18 -17.21
C ALA A 583 10.60 -17.07 -17.23
N THR A 584 11.59 -17.18 -18.14
CA THR A 584 12.62 -16.15 -18.31
C THR A 584 12.03 -14.83 -18.78
N ALA A 585 11.14 -14.83 -19.77
CA ALA A 585 10.49 -13.63 -20.26
C ALA A 585 9.65 -12.96 -19.17
N LEU A 586 8.89 -13.75 -18.41
CA LEU A 586 8.08 -13.25 -17.30
C LEU A 586 8.94 -12.61 -16.20
N PHE A 587 10.03 -13.28 -15.80
CA PHE A 587 10.97 -12.73 -14.82
C PHE A 587 11.60 -11.40 -15.27
N LEU A 588 12.07 -11.34 -16.52
CA LEU A 588 12.72 -10.15 -17.06
C LEU A 588 11.73 -8.97 -17.15
N ALA A 589 10.50 -9.22 -17.61
CA ALA A 589 9.45 -8.21 -17.63
C ALA A 589 9.16 -7.67 -16.21
N ARG A 590 9.06 -8.55 -15.21
CA ARG A 590 8.87 -8.13 -13.80
C ARG A 590 10.05 -7.32 -13.27
N ARG A 591 11.28 -7.78 -13.52
CA ARG A 591 12.50 -7.07 -13.13
C ARG A 591 12.55 -5.66 -13.69
N ASP A 592 12.19 -5.50 -14.97
CA ASP A 592 12.25 -4.20 -15.66
C ASP A 592 11.15 -3.26 -15.12
N ALA A 593 9.95 -3.78 -14.82
CA ALA A 593 8.89 -3.03 -14.16
C ALA A 593 9.27 -2.56 -12.75
N LEU A 594 9.98 -3.39 -11.98
CA LEU A 594 10.44 -3.04 -10.62
C LEU A 594 11.29 -1.78 -10.56
N ARG A 595 12.03 -1.46 -11.60
CA ARG A 595 12.90 -0.27 -11.62
C ARG A 595 12.10 1.02 -11.47
N ALA A 596 11.02 1.15 -12.23
CA ALA A 596 10.14 2.32 -12.14
C ALA A 596 9.38 2.37 -10.79
N GLU A 597 9.00 1.20 -10.26
CA GLU A 597 8.35 1.12 -8.94
C GLU A 597 9.30 1.57 -7.81
N VAL A 598 10.58 1.17 -7.85
CA VAL A 598 11.59 1.60 -6.87
C VAL A 598 11.79 3.10 -6.92
N GLU A 599 11.97 3.68 -8.12
CA GLU A 599 12.11 5.12 -8.31
C GLU A 599 10.91 5.90 -7.75
N ALA A 600 9.68 5.39 -7.98
CA ALA A 600 8.47 6.02 -7.47
C ALA A 600 8.38 5.99 -5.93
N VAL A 601 8.85 4.92 -5.30
CA VAL A 601 8.77 4.73 -3.84
C VAL A 601 9.95 5.39 -3.10
N GLU A 602 11.07 5.65 -3.76
CA GLU A 602 12.29 6.18 -3.13
C GLU A 602 12.05 7.52 -2.43
N SER A 603 11.26 8.41 -3.04
CA SER A 603 10.88 9.70 -2.47
C SER A 603 9.95 9.60 -1.24
N LEU A 604 9.23 8.48 -1.09
CA LEU A 604 8.29 8.26 -0.01
C LEU A 604 8.93 7.55 1.18
N SER A 605 9.77 6.57 0.92
CA SER A 605 10.43 5.76 1.93
C SER A 605 11.67 5.08 1.36
N GLU A 606 12.84 5.64 1.64
CA GLU A 606 14.13 5.04 1.30
C GLU A 606 14.26 3.58 1.80
N PRO A 607 13.84 3.23 3.05
CA PRO A 607 13.86 1.84 3.49
C PRO A 607 12.97 0.90 2.66
N MET A 608 11.79 1.35 2.23
CA MET A 608 10.90 0.56 1.38
C MET A 608 11.47 0.41 -0.03
N ALA A 609 11.98 1.47 -0.62
CA ALA A 609 12.68 1.43 -1.91
C ALA A 609 13.89 0.48 -1.88
N GLY A 610 14.69 0.54 -0.80
CA GLY A 610 15.81 -0.37 -0.55
C GLY A 610 15.39 -1.84 -0.42
N HIS A 611 14.20 -2.13 0.12
CA HIS A 611 13.62 -3.47 0.12
C HIS A 611 13.19 -3.87 -1.29
N MET A 612 12.44 -3.03 -1.99
CA MET A 612 11.96 -3.31 -3.35
C MET A 612 13.10 -3.51 -4.35
N ALA A 613 14.22 -2.82 -4.19
CA ALA A 613 15.42 -3.02 -5.02
C ALA A 613 15.98 -4.46 -4.95
N LYS A 614 15.64 -5.24 -3.92
CA LYS A 614 16.03 -6.65 -3.76
C LYS A 614 15.01 -7.64 -4.30
N HIS A 615 13.82 -7.18 -4.72
CA HIS A 615 12.73 -8.07 -5.11
C HIS A 615 13.09 -8.97 -6.30
N ALA A 616 13.88 -8.52 -7.26
CA ALA A 616 14.26 -9.36 -8.38
C ALA A 616 15.05 -10.61 -7.92
N ALA A 617 16.07 -10.42 -7.07
CA ALA A 617 16.83 -11.52 -6.49
C ALA A 617 15.96 -12.40 -5.57
N LEU A 618 15.15 -11.77 -4.70
CA LEU A 618 14.25 -12.49 -3.80
C LEU A 618 13.20 -13.31 -4.56
N THR A 619 12.64 -12.79 -5.65
CA THR A 619 11.73 -13.54 -6.53
C THR A 619 12.40 -14.77 -7.11
N ALA A 620 13.64 -14.64 -7.59
CA ALA A 620 14.40 -15.76 -8.13
C ALA A 620 14.67 -16.84 -7.06
N ARG A 621 15.01 -16.43 -5.82
CA ARG A 621 15.22 -17.34 -4.68
C ARG A 621 13.95 -18.07 -4.26
N ILE A 622 12.80 -17.36 -4.22
CA ILE A 622 11.49 -17.95 -3.95
C ILE A 622 11.13 -18.93 -5.06
N ALA A 623 11.29 -18.55 -6.34
CA ALA A 623 10.98 -19.41 -7.46
C ALA A 623 11.81 -20.70 -7.44
N LEU A 624 13.12 -20.61 -7.13
CA LEU A 624 13.97 -21.79 -6.96
C LEU A 624 13.47 -22.68 -5.81
N THR A 625 13.15 -22.09 -4.67
CA THR A 625 12.65 -22.84 -3.50
C THR A 625 11.34 -23.55 -3.82
N MET A 626 10.40 -22.87 -4.48
CA MET A 626 9.12 -23.45 -4.89
C MET A 626 9.30 -24.56 -5.93
N HIS A 627 10.18 -24.36 -6.90
CA HIS A 627 10.53 -25.35 -7.90
C HIS A 627 11.09 -26.64 -7.28
N MET A 628 11.98 -26.51 -6.29
CA MET A 628 12.54 -27.65 -5.59
C MET A 628 11.51 -28.34 -4.68
N LEU A 629 10.56 -27.56 -4.09
CA LEU A 629 9.42 -28.12 -3.36
C LEU A 629 8.48 -28.92 -4.28
N ASP A 630 8.31 -28.54 -5.53
CA ASP A 630 7.48 -29.29 -6.48
C ASP A 630 8.18 -30.55 -6.99
N ASN A 631 9.50 -30.50 -7.20
CA ASN A 631 10.24 -31.54 -7.92
C ASN A 631 11.23 -32.38 -7.06
N GLY A 632 11.43 -32.02 -5.78
CA GLY A 632 12.43 -32.71 -4.92
C GLY A 632 13.84 -32.58 -5.47
N ALA A 633 14.64 -33.61 -5.28
CA ALA A 633 16.02 -33.68 -5.79
C ALA A 633 16.11 -33.60 -7.32
N ALA A 634 15.12 -34.12 -8.04
CA ALA A 634 15.05 -34.06 -9.50
C ALA A 634 14.91 -32.64 -10.05
N GLY A 635 14.53 -31.70 -9.22
CA GLY A 635 14.38 -30.28 -9.60
C GLY A 635 15.64 -29.65 -10.18
N VAL A 636 16.83 -30.18 -9.87
CA VAL A 636 18.08 -29.67 -10.46
C VAL A 636 18.17 -29.98 -11.96
N GLU A 637 17.53 -31.07 -12.43
CA GLU A 637 17.55 -31.50 -13.82
C GLU A 637 16.34 -31.05 -14.63
N VAL A 638 15.32 -30.52 -13.99
CA VAL A 638 14.08 -30.07 -14.60
C VAL A 638 14.09 -28.53 -14.79
N LEU A 639 13.51 -28.06 -15.87
CA LEU A 639 13.39 -26.61 -16.11
C LEU A 639 12.33 -26.00 -15.18
N LEU A 640 12.64 -24.82 -14.63
CA LEU A 640 11.68 -24.03 -13.87
C LEU A 640 10.63 -23.44 -14.83
N GLU A 641 9.39 -23.81 -14.61
CA GLU A 641 8.25 -23.48 -15.47
C GLU A 641 7.71 -22.07 -15.22
N GLU A 642 6.99 -21.54 -16.22
CA GLU A 642 6.34 -20.23 -16.16
C GLU A 642 5.39 -20.11 -14.97
N LYS A 643 4.60 -21.15 -14.67
CA LYS A 643 3.69 -21.18 -13.53
C LYS A 643 4.41 -20.92 -12.21
N THR A 644 5.52 -21.61 -11.96
CA THR A 644 6.32 -21.43 -10.74
C THR A 644 6.86 -20.01 -10.62
N MET A 645 7.32 -19.41 -11.73
CA MET A 645 7.77 -18.02 -11.75
C MET A 645 6.61 -17.05 -11.51
N HIS A 646 5.44 -17.29 -12.12
CA HIS A 646 4.22 -16.48 -11.90
C HIS A 646 3.81 -16.52 -10.41
N ASP A 647 3.79 -17.69 -9.81
CA ASP A 647 3.39 -17.87 -8.41
C ASP A 647 4.41 -17.19 -7.46
N ALA A 648 5.71 -17.31 -7.75
CA ALA A 648 6.75 -16.62 -6.99
C ALA A 648 6.62 -15.09 -7.05
N ILE A 649 6.25 -14.53 -8.21
CA ILE A 649 5.91 -13.11 -8.37
C ILE A 649 4.67 -12.77 -7.55
N GLY A 650 3.66 -13.64 -7.52
CA GLY A 650 2.46 -13.49 -6.69
C GLY A 650 2.78 -13.43 -5.19
N VAL A 651 3.63 -14.37 -4.71
CA VAL A 651 4.12 -14.34 -3.32
C VAL A 651 4.87 -13.04 -3.03
N MET A 652 5.74 -12.58 -3.93
CA MET A 652 6.46 -11.30 -3.74
C MET A 652 5.53 -10.08 -3.72
N ARG A 653 4.41 -10.11 -4.46
CA ARG A 653 3.38 -9.05 -4.36
C ARG A 653 2.77 -9.02 -2.96
N ASN A 654 2.44 -10.18 -2.39
CA ASN A 654 1.96 -10.24 -1.01
C ASN A 654 3.02 -9.74 -0.03
N VAL A 655 4.27 -10.16 -0.18
CA VAL A 655 5.40 -9.66 0.61
C VAL A 655 5.51 -8.13 0.52
N THR A 656 5.33 -7.54 -0.66
CA THR A 656 5.33 -6.08 -0.84
C THR A 656 4.26 -5.40 0.03
N ARG A 657 3.05 -5.95 0.08
CA ARG A 657 1.95 -5.42 0.92
C ARG A 657 2.27 -5.53 2.43
N HIS A 658 2.90 -6.63 2.84
CA HIS A 658 3.39 -6.81 4.21
C HIS A 658 4.57 -5.85 4.52
N ALA A 659 5.45 -5.62 3.55
CA ALA A 659 6.56 -4.67 3.66
C ALA A 659 6.06 -3.22 3.80
N LEU A 660 4.99 -2.83 3.11
CA LEU A 660 4.34 -1.52 3.31
C LEU A 660 3.88 -1.36 4.76
N SER A 661 3.21 -2.38 5.32
CA SER A 661 2.80 -2.37 6.74
C SER A 661 3.99 -2.30 7.69
N LEU A 662 5.11 -2.92 7.34
CA LEU A 662 6.35 -2.88 8.11
C LEU A 662 7.01 -1.49 8.03
N PHE A 663 7.37 -1.04 6.84
CA PHE A 663 8.22 0.14 6.65
C PHE A 663 7.46 1.45 6.83
N LEU A 664 6.19 1.52 6.39
CA LEU A 664 5.35 2.72 6.52
C LEU A 664 4.48 2.70 7.79
N GLY A 665 4.10 1.51 8.28
CA GLY A 665 3.30 1.38 9.49
C GLY A 665 4.10 1.23 10.77
N THR A 666 5.04 0.28 10.81
CA THR A 666 5.75 -0.08 12.05
C THR A 666 7.05 0.70 12.24
N LEU A 667 7.84 0.90 11.18
CA LEU A 667 9.16 1.53 11.22
C LEU A 667 9.15 3.02 10.88
N ALA A 668 8.05 3.57 10.38
CA ALA A 668 7.93 5.00 10.19
C ALA A 668 8.18 5.73 11.51
N SER A 669 9.08 6.69 11.48
CA SER A 669 9.61 7.38 12.65
C SER A 669 8.52 7.99 13.53
N GLY A 670 8.62 7.77 14.83
CA GLY A 670 7.59 7.93 15.85
C GLY A 670 7.06 9.33 16.19
N ASP A 671 7.30 10.36 15.39
CA ASP A 671 6.80 11.71 15.61
C ASP A 671 5.78 12.18 14.55
N THR A 672 5.08 11.24 13.91
CA THR A 672 3.98 11.59 13.02
C THR A 672 2.73 11.96 13.82
N ALA A 673 1.92 12.87 13.29
CA ALA A 673 0.64 13.25 13.88
C ALA A 673 -0.25 12.04 14.20
N GLY A 674 -0.26 11.02 13.34
CA GLY A 674 -1.00 9.78 13.54
C GLY A 674 -0.53 8.96 14.73
N THR A 675 0.78 8.84 14.95
CA THR A 675 1.34 8.13 16.12
C THR A 675 0.98 8.85 17.42
N VAL A 676 1.08 10.18 17.43
CA VAL A 676 0.71 11.01 18.58
C VAL A 676 -0.80 10.94 18.83
N ALA A 677 -1.62 10.95 17.77
CA ALA A 677 -3.07 10.78 17.85
C ALA A 677 -3.45 9.41 18.45
N GLN A 678 -2.84 8.32 18.00
CA GLN A 678 -3.05 6.99 18.57
C GLN A 678 -2.65 6.91 20.05
N ALA A 679 -1.52 7.51 20.43
CA ALA A 679 -1.10 7.57 21.82
C ALA A 679 -2.07 8.38 22.68
N ALA A 680 -2.58 9.51 22.16
CA ALA A 680 -3.59 10.33 22.81
C ALA A 680 -4.90 9.56 22.98
N ALA A 681 -5.37 8.85 21.93
CA ALA A 681 -6.58 8.02 21.99
C ALA A 681 -6.45 6.90 23.04
N ARG A 682 -5.31 6.19 23.11
CA ARG A 682 -5.06 5.21 24.20
C ARG A 682 -5.16 5.85 25.58
N SER A 683 -4.62 7.05 25.74
CA SER A 683 -4.69 7.78 27.02
C SER A 683 -6.11 8.22 27.36
N ILE A 684 -6.92 8.57 26.34
CA ILE A 684 -8.34 8.90 26.49
C ILE A 684 -9.12 7.67 26.97
N VAL A 685 -8.96 6.54 26.32
CA VAL A 685 -9.63 5.27 26.69
C VAL A 685 -9.18 4.80 28.08
N ALA A 686 -7.88 4.76 28.34
CA ALA A 686 -7.33 4.33 29.63
C ALA A 686 -7.76 5.25 30.78
N GLY A 687 -7.89 6.54 30.53
CA GLY A 687 -8.34 7.54 31.51
C GLY A 687 -9.86 7.66 31.61
N LYS A 688 -10.63 6.97 30.77
CA LYS A 688 -12.10 7.11 30.63
C LYS A 688 -12.53 8.58 30.55
N LEU A 689 -11.82 9.34 29.69
CA LEU A 689 -12.03 10.76 29.58
C LEU A 689 -13.22 11.05 28.64
N GLU A 690 -14.25 11.72 29.15
CA GLU A 690 -15.41 12.17 28.36
C GLU A 690 -15.17 13.54 27.74
N LEU A 691 -14.31 14.34 28.37
CA LEU A 691 -13.92 15.67 27.95
C LEU A 691 -12.39 15.79 27.89
N VAL A 692 -11.87 16.31 26.79
CA VAL A 692 -10.44 16.44 26.55
C VAL A 692 -10.08 17.88 26.22
N THR A 693 -9.09 18.41 26.91
CA THR A 693 -8.40 19.66 26.58
C THR A 693 -6.95 19.38 26.19
N ARG A 694 -6.28 20.36 25.56
CA ARG A 694 -4.83 20.24 25.30
C ARG A 694 -4.05 20.00 26.60
N SER A 695 -4.42 20.67 27.69
CA SER A 695 -3.80 20.50 29.01
C SER A 695 -3.99 19.07 29.53
N THR A 696 -5.20 18.51 29.37
CA THR A 696 -5.49 17.13 29.76
C THR A 696 -4.60 16.16 29.01
N LEU A 697 -4.46 16.29 27.67
CA LEU A 697 -3.58 15.43 26.89
C LEU A 697 -2.10 15.64 27.20
N MET A 698 -1.66 16.87 27.47
CA MET A 698 -0.29 17.14 27.93
C MET A 698 0.02 16.45 29.25
N HIS A 699 -0.97 16.31 30.13
CA HIS A 699 -0.81 15.64 31.43
C HIS A 699 -0.83 14.12 31.29
N HIS A 700 -1.78 13.55 30.56
CA HIS A 700 -2.03 12.10 30.49
C HIS A 700 -1.28 11.37 29.39
N CYS A 701 -0.82 12.06 28.33
CA CYS A 701 -0.15 11.44 27.19
C CYS A 701 1.27 11.95 27.02
N ARG A 702 2.25 11.09 27.30
CA ARG A 702 3.67 11.44 27.16
C ARG A 702 4.03 11.81 25.72
N ALA A 703 3.59 11.04 24.73
CA ALA A 703 3.87 11.32 23.33
C ALA A 703 3.31 12.66 22.87
N PHE A 704 2.11 13.03 23.35
CA PHE A 704 1.50 14.34 23.06
C PHE A 704 2.29 15.49 23.73
N ARG A 705 2.78 15.29 24.94
CA ARG A 705 3.58 16.27 25.67
C ARG A 705 4.94 16.54 25.01
N GLU A 706 5.61 15.48 24.52
CA GLU A 706 6.93 15.56 23.91
C GLU A 706 6.88 16.02 22.43
N ALA A 707 5.74 15.93 21.77
CA ALA A 707 5.55 16.36 20.40
C ALA A 707 5.69 17.88 20.20
N THR A 708 6.07 18.30 19.00
CA THR A 708 6.06 19.73 18.62
C THR A 708 4.64 20.26 18.52
N GLU A 709 4.47 21.59 18.59
CA GLU A 709 3.16 22.23 18.53
C GLU A 709 2.41 21.88 17.24
N HIS A 710 3.11 21.88 16.12
CA HIS A 710 2.55 21.50 14.81
C HIS A 710 2.03 20.06 14.79
N VAL A 711 2.79 19.12 15.35
CA VAL A 711 2.40 17.70 15.44
C VAL A 711 1.22 17.49 16.38
N ARG A 712 1.16 18.22 17.51
CA ARG A 712 -0.01 18.17 18.42
C ARG A 712 -1.30 18.62 17.74
N GLU A 713 -1.21 19.71 16.97
CA GLU A 713 -2.37 20.21 16.23
C GLU A 713 -2.84 19.28 15.15
N ALA A 714 -1.90 18.72 14.40
CA ALA A 714 -2.21 17.71 13.39
C ALA A 714 -2.80 16.44 14.01
N ALA A 715 -2.31 16.02 15.20
CA ALA A 715 -2.87 14.89 15.94
C ALA A 715 -4.29 15.14 16.44
N LEU A 716 -4.59 16.33 16.95
CA LEU A 716 -5.95 16.69 17.35
C LEU A 716 -6.90 16.75 16.15
N ARG A 717 -6.47 17.33 15.03
CA ARG A 717 -7.22 17.30 13.78
C ARG A 717 -7.52 15.87 13.32
N PHE A 718 -6.51 15.01 13.33
CA PHE A 718 -6.67 13.60 12.98
C PHE A 718 -7.73 12.91 13.84
N LEU A 719 -7.75 13.15 15.17
CA LEU A 719 -8.76 12.59 16.06
C LEU A 719 -10.17 13.14 15.80
N VAL A 720 -10.28 14.41 15.40
CA VAL A 720 -11.55 15.01 15.01
C VAL A 720 -12.04 14.42 13.68
N ASP A 721 -11.18 14.33 12.67
CA ASP A 721 -11.50 13.76 11.36
C ASP A 721 -11.87 12.28 11.47
N ALA A 722 -11.26 11.55 12.41
CA ALA A 722 -11.58 10.16 12.73
C ALA A 722 -12.82 9.98 13.62
N SER A 723 -13.55 11.04 13.94
CA SER A 723 -14.75 11.05 14.80
C SER A 723 -14.51 10.58 16.25
N TRP A 724 -13.27 10.63 16.72
CA TRP A 724 -12.91 10.37 18.12
C TRP A 724 -13.21 11.54 19.04
N LEU A 725 -13.02 12.75 18.49
CA LEU A 725 -13.20 14.01 19.21
C LEU A 725 -14.15 14.93 18.45
N THR A 726 -15.05 15.57 19.16
CA THR A 726 -15.92 16.63 18.65
C THR A 726 -15.53 17.94 19.31
N PRO A 727 -15.13 19.00 18.56
CA PRO A 727 -14.84 20.30 19.14
C PRO A 727 -16.07 20.89 19.87
N ILE A 728 -15.87 21.36 21.09
CA ILE A 728 -16.92 22.05 21.85
C ILE A 728 -16.66 23.55 21.75
N ASP A 729 -17.59 24.30 21.12
CA ASP A 729 -17.59 25.75 21.03
C ASP A 729 -18.22 26.35 22.29
N GLU A 730 -17.53 26.36 23.40
CA GLU A 730 -17.86 27.20 24.56
C GLU A 730 -16.93 28.42 24.59
N GLY A 731 -17.20 29.43 23.80
CA GLY A 731 -16.88 30.86 24.04
C GLY A 731 -15.43 31.29 24.38
N ARG A 732 -14.47 30.39 24.45
CA ARG A 732 -13.03 30.65 24.67
C ARG A 732 -12.17 30.04 23.58
N GLN A 733 -11.97 30.83 22.53
CA GLN A 733 -10.95 30.53 21.52
C GLN A 733 -9.59 31.04 22.01
N TYR A 734 -8.62 30.13 22.16
CA TYR A 734 -7.19 30.48 22.26
C TYR A 734 -6.63 30.47 20.85
N GLY A 735 -6.40 31.64 20.25
CA GLY A 735 -5.84 31.76 18.91
C GLY A 735 -6.69 31.14 17.77
N GLY A 736 -8.04 31.19 17.87
CA GLY A 736 -8.95 30.66 16.84
C GLY A 736 -9.14 29.12 16.86
N LYS A 737 -8.69 28.42 17.90
CA LYS A 737 -8.74 26.96 18.02
C LYS A 737 -9.67 26.52 19.15
N PRO A 738 -10.39 25.38 19.03
CA PRO A 738 -11.21 24.84 20.11
C PRO A 738 -10.40 24.65 21.38
N ALA A 739 -10.95 25.09 22.52
CA ALA A 739 -10.31 24.92 23.83
C ALA A 739 -10.55 23.53 24.42
N SER A 740 -11.65 22.87 24.04
CA SER A 740 -12.06 21.56 24.54
C SER A 740 -12.74 20.72 23.47
N TYR A 741 -12.75 19.41 23.69
CA TYR A 741 -13.31 18.40 22.80
C TYR A 741 -14.11 17.39 23.61
N ALA A 742 -15.31 17.06 23.16
CA ALA A 742 -16.06 15.90 23.65
C ALA A 742 -15.50 14.62 23.04
N VAL A 743 -15.36 13.59 23.83
CA VAL A 743 -14.97 12.25 23.36
C VAL A 743 -16.23 11.51 22.89
N HIS A 744 -16.12 10.81 21.78
CA HIS A 744 -17.24 10.02 21.27
C HIS A 744 -17.58 8.88 22.24
N HIS A 745 -18.87 8.63 22.49
CA HIS A 745 -19.34 7.69 23.51
C HIS A 745 -18.98 6.21 23.23
N GLU A 746 -18.64 5.87 22.00
CA GLU A 746 -18.16 4.51 21.63
C GLU A 746 -16.62 4.36 21.74
N CYS A 747 -15.89 5.43 22.11
CA CYS A 747 -14.47 5.37 22.43
C CYS A 747 -14.29 4.96 23.89
#